data_0ba6fac23dd4475a6c8a752ddf1859ad
#
_entry.id   0ba6fac23dd4475a6c8a752ddf1859ad
#
_cell.length_a   1.000
_cell.length_b   1.000
_cell.length_c   1.000
_cell.angle_alpha   90.00
_cell.angle_beta   90.00
_cell.angle_gamma   90.00
#
_symmetry.space_group_name_H-M   'P 1'
#
loop_
_entity.id
_entity.type
_entity.pdbx_description
1 polymer ?
#
loop_
_entity_poly.entity_id
_entity_poly.type
_entity_poly.pdbx_seq_one_letter_code
_entity_poly.pdbx_strand_id
1 'polypeptide(L)'
;MTSAEIREAFLRYFETQGHTRVASSSLVPANDPTLLFTNAGMNQFKDCFLGLEKRDYVRATSSQKCVRAGGKHNDLDNVGYTARHHTFFEMLGNFSFGDYFKRDALKFAWEFLTSEQWLALPKDKLYVTVYHTDDEAYDIWNKEIGLAPERIIRIGDNKGEKYASDNFWAMGDTGPCGPCSEIFFDHGDHIWGGLPGSPEEDGDRFIEIWNNVFMQFNRTADGVLHPLPAPSVDTGMGLERISAVLQHVNSNYDIDLFQHLLKAAANIIGIEDEGQPSLRVVADHARSCCFLIADGVNPSNEGRGYVLRRIIRRAVRHGNKLGATGTFFYKMLQPLIEVMGDAYPELAVRKDVIEATLIREEEQFAKTLEQGLKLLEGELAQLKDKTIPGATVFKLYDTYGFPTDLTADIARERGFIIDEAGFEVEMAAQRQRARDAGKFAVDYNNIVKVEGETQFDGYINTTGQGQIVAIYKDGVQVDEVSEGDEALIVLNQTPFYAESGGQIGDTGIFKNETGIFEVQDTKKSGGAFVHQGIVTVGNLKANQNVEAIVKADLREATARNHSATHLLHAALRQILGSHVQQKGSLVASDILRFDFANDQPVSFEQLQQVERLVNAEVIANTPVTTELLDIEAAKAKGAMMLFGEKYGDEVRVLSMGSVIDEKNFSIELCGGIHVKRTGDIGLFKITSEGGVAAGVRRIEAVTGTKALEVVQKADNDIQHINSLLKAQKDQTVERVQANVELVSALQKQIEQLNQKLANFQAADLIDQVQTIAGRQTLITTVQGVDAKALRNLHDSVKSKLENAVIVLAGVEGDKVSLLASVASQYTANLKAGDIIKHLATELGGKGGGKPDLAQGGAPLNEKFGQVIAALPAWLEQK
;
A
#
# COMPACT_ATOMS: atom_id res chain seq x y z
N MET A 1 -8.47 29.98 -27.16
CA MET A 1 -8.16 28.55 -27.45
C MET A 1 -8.46 27.73 -26.22
N THR A 2 -9.09 26.58 -26.40
CA THR A 2 -9.25 25.59 -25.31
C THR A 2 -7.92 24.87 -25.05
N SER A 3 -7.80 24.24 -23.89
CA SER A 3 -6.59 23.43 -23.54
C SER A 3 -6.37 22.31 -24.57
N ALA A 4 -7.45 21.69 -25.08
CA ALA A 4 -7.34 20.65 -26.13
C ALA A 4 -6.82 21.23 -27.47
N GLU A 5 -7.28 22.41 -27.87
CA GLU A 5 -6.78 23.10 -29.08
C GLU A 5 -5.32 23.50 -28.95
N ILE A 6 -4.89 23.95 -27.78
CA ILE A 6 -3.49 24.31 -27.50
C ILE A 6 -2.58 23.09 -27.60
N ARG A 7 -2.99 21.95 -26.99
CA ARG A 7 -2.28 20.69 -27.12
C ARG A 7 -2.10 20.29 -28.58
N GLU A 8 -3.16 20.32 -29.35
CA GLU A 8 -3.13 19.94 -30.77
C GLU A 8 -2.31 20.92 -31.61
N ALA A 9 -2.39 22.23 -31.33
CA ALA A 9 -1.60 23.23 -32.01
C ALA A 9 -0.11 23.01 -31.80
N PHE A 10 0.34 22.68 -30.58
CA PHE A 10 1.74 22.38 -30.29
C PHE A 10 2.23 21.16 -31.07
N LEU A 11 1.51 20.06 -31.00
CA LEU A 11 1.88 18.82 -31.69
C LEU A 11 1.94 19.03 -33.21
N ARG A 12 0.94 19.72 -33.78
CA ARG A 12 0.91 20.06 -35.21
C ARG A 12 2.05 20.96 -35.63
N TYR A 13 2.35 22.01 -34.83
CA TYR A 13 3.47 22.89 -35.16
C TYR A 13 4.75 22.09 -35.34
N PHE A 14 5.08 21.24 -34.36
CA PHE A 14 6.31 20.45 -34.40
C PHE A 14 6.29 19.36 -35.48
N GLU A 15 5.14 18.80 -35.82
CA GLU A 15 5.03 17.94 -37.00
C GLU A 15 5.41 18.70 -38.29
N THR A 16 5.00 19.99 -38.45
CA THR A 16 5.43 20.82 -39.58
C THR A 16 6.93 21.11 -39.58
N GLN A 17 7.61 21.01 -38.43
CA GLN A 17 9.05 21.13 -38.28
C GLN A 17 9.76 19.76 -38.36
N GLY A 18 9.11 18.73 -38.85
CA GLY A 18 9.70 17.40 -39.08
C GLY A 18 9.82 16.52 -37.83
N HIS A 19 9.10 16.80 -36.76
CA HIS A 19 9.05 15.95 -35.58
C HIS A 19 8.03 14.84 -35.73
N THR A 20 8.38 13.66 -35.24
CA THR A 20 7.42 12.55 -35.11
C THR A 20 6.59 12.75 -33.87
N ARG A 21 5.25 12.71 -34.01
CA ARG A 21 4.33 12.71 -32.88
C ARG A 21 4.43 11.38 -32.14
N VAL A 22 4.82 11.42 -30.88
CA VAL A 22 4.95 10.24 -30.02
C VAL A 22 3.91 10.33 -28.91
N ALA A 23 3.20 9.22 -28.68
CA ALA A 23 2.22 9.15 -27.62
C ALA A 23 2.84 9.34 -26.22
N SER A 24 2.04 9.81 -25.26
CA SER A 24 2.45 9.85 -23.87
C SER A 24 2.85 8.46 -23.38
N SER A 25 4.00 8.35 -22.74
CA SER A 25 4.34 7.11 -22.02
C SER A 25 3.50 6.95 -20.74
N SER A 26 3.54 5.75 -20.16
CA SER A 26 2.94 5.46 -18.89
C SER A 26 3.50 6.37 -17.79
N LEU A 27 2.67 6.69 -16.79
CA LEU A 27 3.11 7.35 -15.56
C LEU A 27 4.03 6.47 -14.71
N VAL A 28 4.05 5.15 -14.97
CA VAL A 28 4.99 4.20 -14.35
C VAL A 28 6.20 4.05 -15.26
N PRO A 29 7.37 4.61 -14.90
CA PRO A 29 8.58 4.50 -15.74
C PRO A 29 9.01 3.03 -15.87
N ALA A 30 9.18 2.56 -17.11
CA ALA A 30 9.57 1.17 -17.37
C ALA A 30 11.04 0.90 -17.04
N ASN A 31 11.92 1.87 -17.29
CA ASN A 31 13.38 1.69 -17.32
C ASN A 31 14.13 2.51 -16.27
N ASP A 32 13.44 3.15 -15.32
CA ASP A 32 14.10 3.95 -14.29
C ASP A 32 13.58 3.62 -12.87
N PRO A 33 14.30 2.77 -12.12
CA PRO A 33 13.89 2.42 -10.76
C PRO A 33 14.07 3.57 -9.76
N THR A 34 14.77 4.64 -10.13
CA THR A 34 14.99 5.81 -9.26
C THR A 34 13.81 6.77 -9.24
N LEU A 35 12.93 6.68 -10.24
CA LEU A 35 11.72 7.49 -10.33
C LEU A 35 10.48 6.73 -9.88
N LEU A 36 9.69 7.34 -9.01
CA LEU A 36 8.37 6.82 -8.67
C LEU A 36 7.41 6.93 -9.84
N PHE A 37 7.35 8.09 -10.48
CA PHE A 37 6.47 8.38 -11.59
C PHE A 37 7.20 9.14 -12.71
N THR A 38 6.68 9.07 -13.90
CA THR A 38 7.07 9.95 -15.00
C THR A 38 6.76 11.39 -14.61
N ASN A 39 7.79 12.23 -14.52
CA ASN A 39 7.73 13.59 -14.00
C ASN A 39 8.17 14.66 -15.02
N ALA A 40 8.62 14.24 -16.21
CA ALA A 40 9.04 15.10 -17.31
C ALA A 40 8.84 14.40 -18.66
N GLY A 41 8.73 15.21 -19.73
CA GLY A 41 8.52 14.71 -21.09
C GLY A 41 9.67 13.85 -21.61
N MET A 42 10.89 14.12 -21.14
CA MET A 42 12.11 13.41 -21.58
C MET A 42 12.23 11.98 -21.01
N ASN A 43 11.46 11.61 -20.00
CA ASN A 43 11.66 10.32 -19.30
C ASN A 43 11.61 9.12 -20.26
N GLN A 44 10.66 9.11 -21.21
CA GLN A 44 10.57 8.05 -22.20
C GLN A 44 11.70 8.05 -23.25
N PHE A 45 12.48 9.12 -23.34
CA PHE A 45 13.57 9.30 -24.31
C PHE A 45 14.96 9.27 -23.68
N LYS A 46 15.07 8.96 -22.37
CA LYS A 46 16.34 8.96 -21.64
C LYS A 46 17.42 8.15 -22.34
N ASP A 47 17.11 6.95 -22.80
CA ASP A 47 18.06 6.06 -23.46
C ASP A 47 18.42 6.55 -24.86
N CYS A 48 17.54 7.31 -25.53
CA CYS A 48 17.84 7.98 -26.79
C CYS A 48 18.90 9.10 -26.60
N PHE A 49 18.78 9.90 -25.54
CA PHE A 49 19.77 10.95 -25.20
C PHE A 49 21.12 10.35 -24.82
N LEU A 50 21.14 9.20 -24.15
CA LEU A 50 22.35 8.48 -23.78
C LEU A 50 22.98 7.69 -24.95
N GLY A 51 22.31 7.62 -26.12
CA GLY A 51 22.75 6.82 -27.24
C GLY A 51 22.60 5.31 -27.07
N LEU A 52 21.86 4.87 -26.03
CA LEU A 52 21.61 3.46 -25.72
C LEU A 52 20.47 2.88 -26.55
N GLU A 53 19.55 3.73 -26.99
CA GLU A 53 18.41 3.37 -27.84
C GLU A 53 18.43 4.19 -29.13
N LYS A 54 18.17 3.55 -30.27
CA LYS A 54 17.94 4.23 -31.55
C LYS A 54 16.51 3.99 -31.99
N ARG A 55 15.83 5.08 -32.38
CA ARG A 55 14.48 5.05 -32.95
C ARG A 55 14.51 5.43 -34.44
N ASP A 56 13.42 5.19 -35.14
CA ASP A 56 13.29 5.51 -36.58
C ASP A 56 13.21 7.01 -36.84
N TYR A 57 13.31 7.84 -35.82
CA TYR A 57 13.27 9.30 -35.89
C TYR A 57 14.35 9.92 -35.00
N VAL A 58 14.79 11.13 -35.38
CA VAL A 58 15.74 11.96 -34.63
C VAL A 58 15.11 13.21 -34.03
N ARG A 59 13.83 13.47 -34.35
CA ARG A 59 13.00 14.54 -33.78
C ARG A 59 11.69 13.94 -33.27
N ALA A 60 11.28 14.30 -32.09
CA ALA A 60 9.99 13.86 -31.50
C ALA A 60 9.25 15.05 -30.90
N THR A 61 7.91 14.92 -30.84
CA THR A 61 7.04 15.82 -30.09
C THR A 61 5.99 15.00 -29.36
N SER A 62 5.66 15.38 -28.13
CA SER A 62 4.67 14.69 -27.32
C SER A 62 3.95 15.63 -26.35
N SER A 63 2.75 15.23 -25.93
CA SER A 63 2.11 15.73 -24.73
C SER A 63 2.20 14.61 -23.69
N GLN A 64 3.10 14.76 -22.73
CA GLN A 64 3.41 13.73 -21.73
C GLN A 64 2.63 13.95 -20.47
N LYS A 65 1.92 12.92 -20.02
CA LYS A 65 1.35 12.83 -18.67
C LYS A 65 2.48 12.84 -17.64
N CYS A 66 2.40 13.72 -16.65
CA CYS A 66 3.38 13.82 -15.57
C CYS A 66 2.72 13.82 -14.21
N VAL A 67 3.35 13.19 -13.21
CA VAL A 67 2.93 13.22 -11.82
C VAL A 67 4.08 13.66 -10.93
N ARG A 68 3.82 14.67 -10.07
CA ARG A 68 4.74 15.19 -9.04
C ARG A 68 4.04 15.17 -7.68
N ALA A 69 3.96 14.00 -7.07
CA ALA A 69 3.26 13.79 -5.79
C ALA A 69 4.04 12.91 -4.82
N GLY A 70 5.37 12.87 -4.94
CA GLY A 70 6.23 12.07 -4.06
C GLY A 70 7.67 11.99 -4.60
N GLY A 71 8.59 11.56 -3.75
CA GLY A 71 10.01 11.52 -4.08
C GLY A 71 10.66 12.90 -4.10
N LYS A 72 11.63 13.10 -5.00
CA LYS A 72 12.42 14.34 -5.11
C LYS A 72 11.59 15.55 -5.61
N HIS A 73 10.55 15.29 -6.41
CA HIS A 73 9.61 16.29 -6.91
C HIS A 73 8.24 16.06 -6.29
N ASN A 74 7.85 16.90 -5.34
CA ASN A 74 6.60 16.76 -4.61
C ASN A 74 5.89 18.11 -4.52
N ASP A 75 4.84 18.29 -5.30
CA ASP A 75 4.02 19.51 -5.32
C ASP A 75 2.74 19.39 -4.47
N LEU A 76 2.53 18.24 -3.80
CA LEU A 76 1.28 17.89 -3.13
C LEU A 76 0.81 18.94 -2.11
N ASP A 77 1.75 19.49 -1.33
CA ASP A 77 1.43 20.45 -0.25
C ASP A 77 0.97 21.82 -0.80
N ASN A 78 1.34 22.14 -2.03
CA ASN A 78 1.01 23.40 -2.69
C ASN A 78 -0.32 23.32 -3.45
N VAL A 79 -0.81 22.11 -3.74
CA VAL A 79 -2.03 21.90 -4.54
C VAL A 79 -3.26 22.45 -3.82
N GLY A 80 -4.02 23.26 -4.52
CA GLY A 80 -5.22 23.94 -4.06
C GLY A 80 -4.96 25.31 -3.42
N TYR A 81 -3.73 25.57 -2.97
CA TYR A 81 -3.35 26.83 -2.27
C TYR A 81 -2.55 27.79 -3.15
N THR A 82 -1.91 27.32 -4.19
CA THR A 82 -1.19 28.12 -5.18
C THR A 82 -1.93 28.13 -6.53
N ALA A 83 -1.61 29.09 -7.38
CA ALA A 83 -2.26 29.22 -8.70
C ALA A 83 -1.76 28.22 -9.75
N ARG A 84 -0.60 27.58 -9.53
CA ARG A 84 0.17 26.93 -10.60
C ARG A 84 0.69 25.53 -10.30
N HIS A 85 0.51 24.97 -9.09
CA HIS A 85 1.00 23.66 -8.73
C HIS A 85 -0.09 22.59 -8.81
N HIS A 86 0.25 21.45 -9.40
CA HIS A 86 -0.63 20.31 -9.62
C HIS A 86 0.09 19.00 -9.30
N THR A 87 -0.64 17.98 -8.85
CA THR A 87 -0.10 16.62 -8.73
C THR A 87 0.02 15.94 -10.08
N PHE A 88 -0.90 16.23 -11.00
CA PHE A 88 -0.87 15.80 -12.39
C PHE A 88 -0.88 17.00 -13.31
N PHE A 89 -0.06 16.98 -14.35
CA PHE A 89 -0.06 17.98 -15.40
C PHE A 89 0.40 17.39 -16.74
N GLU A 90 0.12 18.07 -17.82
CA GLU A 90 0.60 17.71 -19.15
C GLU A 90 1.82 18.54 -19.53
N MET A 91 2.89 17.87 -19.88
CA MET A 91 4.12 18.53 -20.40
C MET A 91 4.18 18.37 -21.90
N LEU A 92 4.04 19.48 -22.61
CA LEU A 92 4.26 19.56 -24.05
C LEU A 92 5.76 19.66 -24.30
N GLY A 93 6.28 18.79 -25.14
CA GLY A 93 7.72 18.72 -25.40
C GLY A 93 8.08 18.51 -26.87
N ASN A 94 9.17 19.14 -27.29
CA ASN A 94 9.85 18.81 -28.52
C ASN A 94 11.28 18.40 -28.20
N PHE A 95 11.78 17.40 -28.94
CA PHE A 95 13.01 16.70 -28.65
C PHE A 95 13.84 16.55 -29.91
N SER A 96 15.16 16.75 -29.79
CA SER A 96 16.15 16.49 -30.83
C SER A 96 17.22 15.56 -30.29
N PHE A 97 17.42 14.44 -30.95
CA PHE A 97 18.44 13.45 -30.62
C PHE A 97 19.66 13.62 -31.52
N GLY A 98 20.42 14.74 -31.30
CA GLY A 98 21.61 15.06 -32.05
C GLY A 98 21.37 15.61 -33.45
N ASP A 99 20.15 16.06 -33.78
CA ASP A 99 19.86 16.62 -35.10
C ASP A 99 19.92 18.16 -35.11
N TYR A 100 19.11 18.85 -34.29
CA TYR A 100 19.25 20.29 -34.09
C TYR A 100 19.61 20.63 -32.64
N PHE A 101 20.05 21.87 -32.41
CA PHE A 101 20.47 22.30 -31.09
C PHE A 101 19.88 23.67 -30.73
N LYS A 102 20.60 24.51 -29.98
CA LYS A 102 20.10 25.76 -29.38
C LYS A 102 19.39 26.70 -30.37
N ARG A 103 20.02 26.95 -31.54
CA ARG A 103 19.53 27.93 -32.52
C ARG A 103 18.14 27.59 -33.03
N ASP A 104 17.94 26.37 -33.50
CA ASP A 104 16.65 25.95 -34.03
C ASP A 104 15.62 25.78 -32.90
N ALA A 105 16.02 25.22 -31.73
CA ALA A 105 15.15 25.08 -30.59
C ALA A 105 14.54 26.41 -30.15
N LEU A 106 15.38 27.46 -29.99
CA LEU A 106 14.92 28.76 -29.54
C LEU A 106 14.08 29.48 -30.61
N LYS A 107 14.42 29.29 -31.91
CA LYS A 107 13.63 29.84 -33.02
C LYS A 107 12.26 29.18 -33.13
N PHE A 108 12.20 27.87 -33.02
CA PHE A 108 10.90 27.13 -32.96
C PHE A 108 10.03 27.61 -31.80
N ALA A 109 10.62 27.73 -30.62
CA ALA A 109 9.91 28.19 -29.44
C ALA A 109 9.34 29.62 -29.64
N TRP A 110 10.16 30.52 -30.13
CA TRP A 110 9.75 31.90 -30.36
C TRP A 110 8.68 32.02 -31.45
N GLU A 111 8.83 31.31 -32.56
CA GLU A 111 7.86 31.28 -33.65
C GLU A 111 6.53 30.72 -33.17
N PHE A 112 6.52 29.60 -32.48
CA PHE A 112 5.28 28.99 -31.95
C PHE A 112 4.53 29.95 -31.01
N LEU A 113 5.24 30.61 -30.11
CA LEU A 113 4.64 31.52 -29.14
C LEU A 113 4.12 32.80 -29.78
N THR A 114 4.84 33.39 -30.74
CA THR A 114 4.59 34.79 -31.20
C THR A 114 3.95 34.91 -32.57
N SER A 115 3.95 33.87 -33.39
CA SER A 115 3.35 33.89 -34.73
C SER A 115 1.81 33.94 -34.65
N GLU A 116 1.19 34.79 -35.46
CA GLU A 116 -0.28 34.89 -35.60
C GLU A 116 -0.95 33.59 -36.03
N GLN A 117 -0.21 32.72 -36.71
CA GLN A 117 -0.68 31.42 -37.16
C GLN A 117 -0.82 30.41 -35.98
N TRP A 118 -0.06 30.64 -34.92
CA TRP A 118 -0.03 29.72 -33.76
C TRP A 118 -0.59 30.37 -32.51
N LEU A 119 0.21 30.77 -31.53
CA LEU A 119 -0.31 31.29 -30.25
C LEU A 119 -0.46 32.79 -30.18
N ALA A 120 0.20 33.55 -31.08
CA ALA A 120 0.08 35.01 -31.19
C ALA A 120 0.29 35.79 -29.89
N LEU A 121 1.17 35.30 -29.02
CA LEU A 121 1.46 36.00 -27.76
C LEU A 121 2.13 37.34 -27.99
N PRO A 122 1.78 38.38 -27.22
CA PRO A 122 2.43 39.68 -27.36
C PRO A 122 3.91 39.61 -26.95
N LYS A 123 4.78 39.98 -27.91
CA LYS A 123 6.25 39.89 -27.77
C LYS A 123 6.76 40.73 -26.60
N ASP A 124 6.09 41.81 -26.27
CA ASP A 124 6.41 42.72 -25.16
C ASP A 124 6.12 42.14 -23.76
N LYS A 125 5.40 41.03 -23.70
CA LYS A 125 5.13 40.32 -22.46
C LYS A 125 6.09 39.17 -22.18
N LEU A 126 7.02 38.87 -23.11
CA LEU A 126 7.89 37.71 -22.99
C LEU A 126 9.29 38.13 -22.50
N TYR A 127 9.77 37.38 -21.51
CA TYR A 127 11.11 37.47 -20.93
C TYR A 127 11.76 36.09 -21.03
N VAL A 128 13.11 36.06 -21.08
CA VAL A 128 13.84 34.80 -21.13
C VAL A 128 14.97 34.78 -20.12
N THR A 129 15.31 33.59 -19.64
CA THR A 129 16.50 33.36 -18.84
C THR A 129 17.51 32.55 -19.63
N VAL A 130 18.78 32.69 -19.33
CA VAL A 130 19.86 31.84 -19.81
C VAL A 130 20.82 31.54 -18.68
N TYR A 131 21.49 30.39 -18.75
CA TYR A 131 22.55 30.09 -17.78
C TYR A 131 23.70 31.08 -17.97
N HIS A 132 24.27 31.59 -16.87
CA HIS A 132 25.15 32.74 -16.86
C HIS A 132 26.36 32.65 -17.79
N THR A 133 26.84 31.43 -18.09
CA THR A 133 27.96 31.17 -19.01
C THR A 133 27.52 30.74 -20.41
N ASP A 134 26.22 30.67 -20.69
CA ASP A 134 25.71 30.29 -22.01
C ASP A 134 25.56 31.51 -22.93
N ASP A 135 26.71 32.00 -23.42
CA ASP A 135 26.76 33.14 -24.34
C ASP A 135 26.10 32.82 -25.68
N GLU A 136 26.14 31.58 -26.12
CA GLU A 136 25.50 31.15 -27.38
C GLU A 136 23.98 31.35 -27.32
N ALA A 137 23.32 30.85 -26.25
CA ALA A 137 21.87 31.06 -26.07
C ALA A 137 21.53 32.55 -25.94
N TYR A 138 22.34 33.33 -25.20
CA TYR A 138 22.17 34.77 -25.09
C TYR A 138 22.22 35.46 -26.45
N ASP A 139 23.23 35.13 -27.26
CA ASP A 139 23.43 35.75 -28.59
C ASP A 139 22.32 35.39 -29.56
N ILE A 140 21.82 34.18 -29.52
CA ILE A 140 20.64 33.75 -30.31
C ILE A 140 19.42 34.61 -29.97
N TRP A 141 19.13 34.78 -28.69
CA TRP A 141 18.00 35.61 -28.23
C TRP A 141 18.16 37.07 -28.65
N ASN A 142 19.35 37.64 -28.40
CA ASN A 142 19.58 39.06 -28.62
C ASN A 142 19.81 39.42 -30.10
N LYS A 143 20.73 38.69 -30.78
CA LYS A 143 21.19 39.06 -32.11
C LYS A 143 20.37 38.44 -33.25
N GLU A 144 19.84 37.22 -33.05
CA GLU A 144 19.14 36.52 -34.13
C GLU A 144 17.60 36.66 -33.99
N ILE A 145 17.07 36.56 -32.80
CA ILE A 145 15.63 36.71 -32.51
C ILE A 145 15.29 38.19 -32.31
N GLY A 146 16.27 38.99 -31.82
CA GLY A 146 16.12 40.44 -31.65
C GLY A 146 15.46 40.83 -30.33
N LEU A 147 15.55 39.99 -29.30
CA LEU A 147 15.04 40.34 -27.97
C LEU A 147 15.96 41.37 -27.30
N ALA A 148 15.36 42.39 -26.69
CA ALA A 148 16.10 43.43 -26.02
C ALA A 148 16.91 42.89 -24.82
N PRO A 149 18.14 43.36 -24.57
CA PRO A 149 19.03 42.85 -23.52
C PRO A 149 18.37 42.82 -22.11
N GLU A 150 17.55 43.83 -21.80
CA GLU A 150 16.83 43.91 -20.50
C GLU A 150 15.78 42.84 -20.29
N ARG A 151 15.46 42.05 -21.32
CA ARG A 151 14.53 40.95 -21.27
C ARG A 151 15.22 39.58 -21.29
N ILE A 152 16.54 39.56 -21.31
CA ILE A 152 17.38 38.35 -21.30
C ILE A 152 18.14 38.31 -19.97
N ILE A 153 17.69 37.52 -19.05
CA ILE A 153 18.20 37.48 -17.68
C ILE A 153 19.18 36.32 -17.53
N ARG A 154 20.39 36.62 -17.04
CA ARG A 154 21.43 35.62 -16.79
C ARG A 154 21.27 35.11 -15.35
N ILE A 155 21.08 33.79 -15.17
CA ILE A 155 20.98 33.13 -13.90
C ILE A 155 22.24 32.29 -13.66
N GLY A 156 22.88 32.50 -12.51
CA GLY A 156 24.09 31.79 -12.09
C GLY A 156 23.78 30.54 -11.27
N ASP A 157 24.78 30.06 -10.54
CA ASP A 157 24.68 28.91 -9.62
C ASP A 157 24.01 29.37 -8.30
N ASN A 158 22.70 29.65 -8.36
CA ASN A 158 21.94 30.27 -7.30
C ASN A 158 21.48 29.28 -6.21
N LYS A 159 21.80 27.98 -6.33
CA LYS A 159 21.49 26.93 -5.36
C LYS A 159 22.72 26.42 -4.57
N GLY A 160 23.81 27.20 -4.58
CA GLY A 160 24.94 27.03 -3.66
C GLY A 160 26.13 26.19 -4.17
N GLU A 161 25.96 25.40 -5.22
CA GLU A 161 27.02 24.59 -5.79
C GLU A 161 27.14 24.82 -7.31
N LYS A 162 28.29 24.45 -7.90
CA LYS A 162 28.52 24.55 -9.34
C LYS A 162 27.51 23.68 -10.09
N TYR A 163 26.85 24.25 -11.09
CA TYR A 163 25.77 23.66 -11.87
C TYR A 163 24.46 23.40 -11.05
N ALA A 164 24.38 23.89 -9.83
CA ALA A 164 23.13 23.94 -9.07
C ALA A 164 22.43 25.28 -9.32
N SER A 165 21.67 25.35 -10.39
CA SER A 165 21.04 26.57 -10.91
C SER A 165 19.63 26.27 -11.42
N ASP A 166 18.75 27.27 -11.40
CA ASP A 166 17.45 27.18 -12.08
C ASP A 166 17.63 27.04 -13.60
N ASN A 167 18.70 27.61 -14.15
CA ASN A 167 19.05 27.49 -15.57
C ASN A 167 20.09 26.40 -15.90
N PHE A 168 20.26 25.41 -15.03
CA PHE A 168 20.98 24.18 -15.33
C PHE A 168 20.15 22.97 -14.90
N TRP A 169 19.49 22.33 -15.86
CA TRP A 169 18.55 21.25 -15.59
C TRP A 169 19.25 19.89 -15.49
N ALA A 170 18.79 19.05 -14.56
CA ALA A 170 19.21 17.68 -14.42
C ALA A 170 17.98 16.81 -14.07
N MET A 171 17.91 15.63 -14.68
CA MET A 171 16.82 14.69 -14.45
C MET A 171 16.76 14.19 -12.99
N GLY A 172 17.93 14.00 -12.40
CA GLY A 172 18.11 13.50 -11.04
C GLY A 172 19.54 13.70 -10.57
N ASP A 173 20.00 12.89 -9.63
CA ASP A 173 21.38 12.90 -9.17
C ASP A 173 22.34 12.34 -10.24
N THR A 174 21.81 11.54 -11.17
CA THR A 174 22.52 10.98 -12.33
C THR A 174 21.66 11.13 -13.59
N GLY A 175 22.30 11.05 -14.74
CA GLY A 175 21.63 11.06 -16.05
C GLY A 175 21.88 12.32 -16.87
N PRO A 176 21.17 12.49 -18.01
CA PRO A 176 21.32 13.61 -18.90
C PRO A 176 21.06 14.94 -18.20
N CYS A 177 21.89 15.95 -18.51
CA CYS A 177 21.77 17.29 -17.95
C CYS A 177 22.43 18.33 -18.85
N GLY A 178 22.11 19.60 -18.61
CA GLY A 178 22.72 20.72 -19.35
C GLY A 178 22.10 22.07 -19.02
N PRO A 179 22.68 23.16 -19.52
CA PRO A 179 22.13 24.49 -19.38
C PRO A 179 20.76 24.59 -20.04
N CYS A 180 19.90 25.45 -19.54
CA CYS A 180 18.60 25.67 -20.13
C CYS A 180 18.27 27.16 -20.29
N SER A 181 17.29 27.42 -21.13
CA SER A 181 16.71 28.74 -21.31
C SER A 181 15.21 28.66 -21.10
N GLU A 182 14.72 29.41 -20.14
CA GLU A 182 13.32 29.44 -19.78
C GLU A 182 12.65 30.67 -20.38
N ILE A 183 11.40 30.53 -20.78
CA ILE A 183 10.58 31.62 -21.32
C ILE A 183 9.49 31.93 -20.30
N PHE A 184 9.40 33.21 -19.93
CA PHE A 184 8.44 33.72 -18.94
C PHE A 184 7.44 34.66 -19.59
N PHE A 185 6.23 34.67 -19.06
CA PHE A 185 5.17 35.60 -19.45
C PHE A 185 4.88 36.57 -18.32
N ASP A 186 4.85 37.89 -18.61
CA ASP A 186 4.46 38.95 -17.68
C ASP A 186 2.94 39.15 -17.69
N HIS A 187 2.25 38.72 -16.65
CA HIS A 187 0.82 38.96 -16.46
C HIS A 187 0.46 40.44 -16.22
N GLY A 188 1.42 41.29 -15.93
CA GLY A 188 1.25 42.72 -15.70
C GLY A 188 1.41 43.12 -14.24
N ASP A 189 1.52 44.46 -14.03
CA ASP A 189 1.87 45.08 -12.75
C ASP A 189 0.76 44.99 -11.68
N HIS A 190 -0.43 44.59 -12.06
CA HIS A 190 -1.52 44.31 -11.14
C HIS A 190 -1.37 42.99 -10.37
N ILE A 191 -0.41 42.12 -10.78
CA ILE A 191 -0.06 40.89 -10.10
C ILE A 191 1.28 41.10 -9.37
N TRP A 192 1.35 40.67 -8.13
CA TRP A 192 2.59 40.73 -7.36
C TRP A 192 3.62 39.71 -7.88
N GLY A 193 4.87 40.16 -7.98
CA GLY A 193 6.01 39.33 -8.36
C GLY A 193 7.09 40.14 -9.10
N GLY A 194 8.31 39.65 -9.04
CA GLY A 194 9.49 40.21 -9.69
C GLY A 194 10.02 39.36 -10.84
N LEU A 195 10.99 39.92 -11.57
CA LEU A 195 11.71 39.21 -12.63
C LEU A 195 12.43 37.97 -12.06
N PRO A 196 12.64 36.92 -12.88
CA PRO A 196 13.47 35.77 -12.50
C PRO A 196 14.84 36.21 -11.98
N GLY A 197 15.34 35.62 -10.90
CA GLY A 197 16.56 36.02 -10.21
C GLY A 197 16.44 37.20 -9.27
N SER A 198 15.25 37.81 -9.12
CA SER A 198 14.98 38.88 -8.14
C SER A 198 14.46 38.29 -6.82
N PRO A 199 14.52 39.07 -5.71
CA PRO A 199 13.98 38.62 -4.42
C PRO A 199 12.46 38.32 -4.43
N GLU A 200 11.73 38.78 -5.44
CA GLU A 200 10.29 38.66 -5.58
C GLU A 200 9.90 37.69 -6.71
N GLU A 201 10.82 36.83 -7.16
CA GLU A 201 10.60 35.87 -8.25
C GLU A 201 9.55 34.81 -7.96
N ASP A 202 9.29 34.52 -6.68
CA ASP A 202 8.25 33.56 -6.24
C ASP A 202 6.81 34.05 -6.51
N GLY A 203 6.62 35.32 -6.91
CA GLY A 203 5.32 35.88 -7.24
C GLY A 203 4.71 35.33 -8.52
N ASP A 204 3.41 35.59 -8.70
CA ASP A 204 2.65 35.05 -9.85
C ASP A 204 2.63 36.01 -11.06
N ARG A 205 3.41 37.11 -11.06
CA ARG A 205 3.48 38.04 -12.18
C ARG A 205 4.24 37.47 -13.37
N PHE A 206 5.46 37.00 -13.15
CA PHE A 206 6.32 36.43 -14.18
C PHE A 206 6.28 34.92 -14.09
N ILE A 207 5.53 34.27 -14.95
CA ILE A 207 5.33 32.83 -14.91
C ILE A 207 6.17 32.17 -16.00
N GLU A 208 7.02 31.21 -15.60
CA GLU A 208 7.68 30.31 -16.55
C GLU A 208 6.62 29.51 -17.32
N ILE A 209 6.61 29.66 -18.64
CA ILE A 209 5.70 28.95 -19.53
C ILE A 209 6.39 27.84 -20.32
N TRP A 210 7.71 27.94 -20.57
CA TRP A 210 8.43 26.97 -21.36
C TRP A 210 9.90 26.90 -20.96
N ASN A 211 10.41 25.69 -20.71
CA ASN A 211 11.82 25.43 -20.47
C ASN A 211 12.44 24.73 -21.68
N ASN A 212 13.53 25.27 -22.23
CA ASN A 212 14.31 24.68 -23.32
C ASN A 212 15.66 24.21 -22.76
N VAL A 213 15.84 22.91 -22.65
CA VAL A 213 17.03 22.29 -22.05
C VAL A 213 17.97 21.83 -23.15
N PHE A 214 19.23 22.23 -23.04
CA PHE A 214 20.31 21.88 -23.98
C PHE A 214 21.13 20.76 -23.35
N MET A 215 20.73 19.52 -23.63
CA MET A 215 21.37 18.32 -23.10
C MET A 215 22.78 18.16 -23.72
N GLN A 216 23.78 18.39 -22.90
CA GLN A 216 25.18 18.33 -23.28
C GLN A 216 25.95 17.26 -22.49
N PHE A 217 25.53 16.93 -21.31
CA PHE A 217 26.25 16.09 -20.37
C PHE A 217 25.37 14.93 -19.82
N ASN A 218 26.09 13.87 -19.42
CA ASN A 218 25.58 12.81 -18.56
C ASN A 218 26.28 12.91 -17.20
N ARG A 219 25.54 13.09 -16.12
CA ARG A 219 26.07 13.09 -14.75
C ARG A 219 26.09 11.66 -14.22
N THR A 220 27.27 11.21 -13.78
CA THR A 220 27.49 9.92 -13.16
C THR A 220 27.32 9.98 -11.62
N ALA A 221 27.27 8.84 -10.94
CA ALA A 221 27.02 8.76 -9.51
C ALA A 221 28.08 9.46 -8.62
N ASP A 222 29.28 9.66 -9.15
CA ASP A 222 30.35 10.43 -8.53
C ASP A 222 30.24 11.95 -8.75
N GLY A 223 29.15 12.41 -9.42
CA GLY A 223 28.89 13.82 -9.73
C GLY A 223 29.65 14.37 -10.93
N VAL A 224 30.45 13.55 -11.65
CA VAL A 224 31.22 13.97 -12.83
C VAL A 224 30.30 14.12 -14.04
N LEU A 225 30.50 15.20 -14.80
CA LEU A 225 29.78 15.47 -16.04
C LEU A 225 30.60 14.95 -17.23
N HIS A 226 30.05 13.97 -17.95
CA HIS A 226 30.59 13.43 -19.17
C HIS A 226 29.83 13.97 -20.38
N PRO A 227 30.47 14.34 -21.50
CA PRO A 227 29.75 14.75 -22.70
C PRO A 227 28.81 13.64 -23.18
N LEU A 228 27.62 14.03 -23.63
CA LEU A 228 26.71 13.11 -24.34
C LEU A 228 27.30 12.76 -25.74
N PRO A 229 26.87 11.62 -26.32
CA PRO A 229 27.28 11.21 -27.66
C PRO A 229 26.99 12.28 -28.71
N ALA A 230 25.88 13.00 -28.57
CA ALA A 230 25.54 14.14 -29.39
C ALA A 230 24.77 15.19 -28.58
N PRO A 231 25.03 16.52 -28.83
CA PRO A 231 24.20 17.57 -28.24
C PRO A 231 22.74 17.39 -28.61
N SER A 232 21.86 17.43 -27.65
CA SER A 232 20.46 17.11 -27.81
C SER A 232 19.56 18.18 -27.17
N VAL A 233 18.30 18.22 -27.57
CA VAL A 233 17.32 19.18 -27.06
C VAL A 233 16.18 18.43 -26.38
N ASP A 234 15.87 18.86 -25.17
CA ASP A 234 14.66 18.51 -24.42
C ASP A 234 13.92 19.81 -24.09
N THR A 235 12.61 19.84 -24.31
CA THR A 235 11.82 20.99 -23.90
C THR A 235 10.58 20.56 -23.10
N GLY A 236 10.12 21.45 -22.20
CA GLY A 236 8.93 21.23 -21.43
C GLY A 236 8.11 22.49 -21.27
N MET A 237 6.88 22.48 -21.83
CA MET A 237 5.89 23.53 -21.64
C MET A 237 4.68 22.97 -20.92
N GLY A 238 4.35 23.51 -19.75
CA GLY A 238 3.15 23.10 -19.01
C GLY A 238 1.88 23.51 -19.75
N LEU A 239 1.07 22.52 -20.16
CA LEU A 239 -0.18 22.81 -20.89
C LEU A 239 -1.10 23.72 -20.05
N GLU A 240 -1.22 23.47 -18.77
CA GLU A 240 -2.08 24.24 -17.87
C GLU A 240 -1.60 25.71 -17.76
N ARG A 241 -0.30 25.93 -17.69
CA ARG A 241 0.28 27.29 -17.62
C ARG A 241 0.07 28.08 -18.90
N ILE A 242 0.37 27.51 -20.05
CA ILE A 242 0.18 28.19 -21.33
C ILE A 242 -1.31 28.40 -21.63
N SER A 243 -2.19 27.48 -21.19
CA SER A 243 -3.64 27.65 -21.29
C SER A 243 -4.11 28.85 -20.47
N ALA A 244 -3.61 29.03 -19.25
CA ALA A 244 -3.96 30.19 -18.43
C ALA A 244 -3.58 31.52 -19.12
N VAL A 245 -2.38 31.59 -19.69
CA VAL A 245 -1.93 32.77 -20.45
C VAL A 245 -2.86 33.06 -21.63
N LEU A 246 -3.19 32.06 -22.45
CA LEU A 246 -4.01 32.22 -23.66
C LEU A 246 -5.48 32.46 -23.38
N GLN A 247 -5.97 32.00 -22.23
CA GLN A 247 -7.35 32.25 -21.77
C GLN A 247 -7.47 33.51 -20.90
N HIS A 248 -6.38 34.26 -20.74
CA HIS A 248 -6.30 35.53 -20.02
C HIS A 248 -6.71 35.41 -18.54
N VAL A 249 -6.29 34.31 -17.89
CA VAL A 249 -6.52 34.06 -16.47
C VAL A 249 -5.17 33.92 -15.74
N ASN A 250 -5.17 34.15 -14.42
CA ASN A 250 -3.95 34.17 -13.62
C ASN A 250 -3.72 32.87 -12.85
N SER A 251 -4.71 31.98 -12.82
CA SER A 251 -4.62 30.69 -12.13
C SER A 251 -4.91 29.55 -13.11
N ASN A 252 -4.14 28.50 -13.03
CA ASN A 252 -4.40 27.28 -13.80
C ASN A 252 -5.77 26.67 -13.49
N TYR A 253 -6.32 26.92 -12.29
CA TYR A 253 -7.67 26.46 -11.92
C TYR A 253 -8.79 27.23 -12.65
N ASP A 254 -8.48 28.36 -13.28
CA ASP A 254 -9.46 29.17 -14.02
C ASP A 254 -9.53 28.82 -15.51
N ILE A 255 -8.66 27.89 -16.00
CA ILE A 255 -8.74 27.43 -17.39
C ILE A 255 -9.95 26.55 -17.65
N ASP A 256 -10.33 26.42 -18.89
CA ASP A 256 -11.50 25.65 -19.37
C ASP A 256 -11.56 24.24 -18.77
N LEU A 257 -10.44 23.51 -18.80
CA LEU A 257 -10.32 22.14 -18.28
C LEU A 257 -10.65 22.09 -16.79
N PHE A 258 -10.01 22.94 -15.97
CA PHE A 258 -10.25 22.94 -14.54
C PHE A 258 -11.61 23.51 -14.17
N GLN A 259 -12.13 24.51 -14.89
CA GLN A 259 -13.48 25.04 -14.66
C GLN A 259 -14.56 23.98 -14.87
N HIS A 260 -14.38 23.09 -15.87
CA HIS A 260 -15.27 21.95 -16.06
C HIS A 260 -15.23 20.99 -14.86
N LEU A 261 -14.02 20.65 -14.40
CA LEU A 261 -13.83 19.72 -13.27
C LEU A 261 -14.30 20.32 -11.94
N LEU A 262 -14.04 21.61 -11.69
CA LEU A 262 -14.49 22.31 -10.48
C LEU A 262 -16.03 22.38 -10.40
N LYS A 263 -16.66 22.73 -11.52
CA LYS A 263 -18.13 22.74 -11.61
C LYS A 263 -18.73 21.35 -11.40
N ALA A 264 -18.10 20.32 -11.98
CA ALA A 264 -18.53 18.94 -11.76
C ALA A 264 -18.37 18.52 -10.30
N ALA A 265 -17.24 18.83 -9.68
CA ALA A 265 -16.99 18.54 -8.26
C ALA A 265 -17.98 19.26 -7.34
N ALA A 266 -18.27 20.53 -7.59
CA ALA A 266 -19.27 21.30 -6.85
C ALA A 266 -20.66 20.67 -6.95
N ASN A 267 -21.08 20.27 -8.17
CA ASN A 267 -22.35 19.58 -8.40
C ASN A 267 -22.42 18.21 -7.70
N ILE A 268 -21.35 17.43 -7.76
CA ILE A 268 -21.28 16.10 -7.11
C ILE A 268 -21.38 16.23 -5.59
N ILE A 269 -20.74 17.24 -5.01
CA ILE A 269 -20.73 17.50 -3.56
C ILE A 269 -22.04 18.20 -3.12
N GLY A 270 -22.69 18.95 -4.03
CA GLY A 270 -23.92 19.71 -3.76
C GLY A 270 -23.67 21.10 -3.16
N ILE A 271 -22.62 21.78 -3.61
CA ILE A 271 -22.24 23.14 -3.17
C ILE A 271 -22.09 24.07 -4.38
N GLU A 272 -21.97 25.38 -4.11
CA GLU A 272 -21.53 26.36 -5.10
C GLU A 272 -20.00 26.49 -5.10
N ASP A 273 -19.43 26.76 -6.28
CA ASP A 273 -18.01 27.02 -6.41
C ASP A 273 -17.75 28.50 -6.07
N GLU A 274 -17.19 28.75 -4.90
CA GLU A 274 -16.77 30.07 -4.42
C GLU A 274 -15.23 30.20 -4.41
N GLY A 275 -14.52 29.35 -5.16
CA GLY A 275 -13.06 29.33 -5.21
C GLY A 275 -12.40 28.63 -4.02
N GLN A 276 -13.11 27.73 -3.34
CA GLN A 276 -12.60 27.04 -2.16
C GLN A 276 -11.37 26.19 -2.49
N PRO A 277 -10.25 26.29 -1.74
CA PRO A 277 -9.07 25.46 -1.95
C PRO A 277 -9.36 23.96 -1.93
N SER A 278 -10.28 23.51 -1.08
CA SER A 278 -10.67 22.09 -1.01
C SER A 278 -11.31 21.58 -2.29
N LEU A 279 -12.05 22.40 -3.03
CA LEU A 279 -12.65 22.04 -4.31
C LEU A 279 -11.56 21.86 -5.38
N ARG A 280 -10.55 22.76 -5.39
CA ARG A 280 -9.39 22.67 -6.28
C ARG A 280 -8.59 21.39 -6.02
N VAL A 281 -8.42 20.98 -4.76
CA VAL A 281 -7.77 19.72 -4.38
C VAL A 281 -8.54 18.53 -4.96
N VAL A 282 -9.86 18.48 -4.84
CA VAL A 282 -10.68 17.39 -5.39
C VAL A 282 -10.52 17.31 -6.92
N ALA A 283 -10.57 18.44 -7.62
CA ALA A 283 -10.43 18.50 -9.08
C ALA A 283 -9.04 18.06 -9.55
N ASP A 284 -7.98 18.54 -8.91
CA ASP A 284 -6.59 18.15 -9.20
C ASP A 284 -6.37 16.65 -8.97
N HIS A 285 -6.76 16.17 -7.82
CA HIS A 285 -6.52 14.77 -7.41
C HIS A 285 -7.35 13.78 -8.23
N ALA A 286 -8.49 14.17 -8.79
CA ALA A 286 -9.24 13.34 -9.72
C ALA A 286 -8.41 13.00 -10.97
N ARG A 287 -7.66 13.97 -11.51
CA ARG A 287 -6.76 13.75 -12.65
C ARG A 287 -5.67 12.74 -12.29
N SER A 288 -4.89 13.01 -11.25
CA SER A 288 -3.78 12.14 -10.85
C SER A 288 -4.22 10.73 -10.50
N CYS A 289 -5.28 10.57 -9.71
CA CYS A 289 -5.77 9.24 -9.31
C CYS A 289 -6.28 8.42 -10.49
N CYS A 290 -7.11 9.01 -11.35
CA CYS A 290 -7.67 8.29 -12.50
C CYS A 290 -6.59 7.86 -13.49
N PHE A 291 -5.62 8.72 -13.80
CA PHE A 291 -4.51 8.36 -14.70
C PHE A 291 -3.54 7.36 -14.09
N LEU A 292 -3.22 7.46 -12.80
CA LEU A 292 -2.38 6.46 -12.14
C LEU A 292 -3.03 5.07 -12.14
N ILE A 293 -4.33 4.98 -11.87
CA ILE A 293 -5.06 3.71 -11.93
C ILE A 293 -5.17 3.22 -13.38
N ALA A 294 -5.41 4.11 -14.34
CA ALA A 294 -5.40 3.76 -15.76
C ALA A 294 -4.06 3.16 -16.20
N ASP A 295 -2.95 3.65 -15.68
CA ASP A 295 -1.61 3.14 -15.94
C ASP A 295 -1.19 1.95 -15.04
N GLY A 296 -2.15 1.37 -14.28
CA GLY A 296 -1.97 0.11 -13.55
C GLY A 296 -1.49 0.23 -12.12
N VAL A 297 -1.45 1.43 -11.54
CA VAL A 297 -1.13 1.62 -10.13
C VAL A 297 -2.35 1.28 -9.27
N ASN A 298 -2.17 0.44 -8.26
CA ASN A 298 -3.20 0.12 -7.28
C ASN A 298 -2.82 0.70 -5.91
N PRO A 299 -3.79 1.17 -5.10
CA PRO A 299 -3.53 1.64 -3.74
C PRO A 299 -2.87 0.54 -2.90
N SER A 300 -1.78 0.89 -2.21
CA SER A 300 -1.05 -0.04 -1.34
C SER A 300 -0.41 0.71 -0.15
N ASN A 301 0.30 -0.02 0.72
CA ASN A 301 0.99 0.58 1.87
C ASN A 301 2.42 1.04 1.54
N GLU A 302 2.95 0.76 0.35
CA GLU A 302 4.32 1.04 -0.03
C GLU A 302 4.43 1.56 -1.47
N GLY A 303 5.52 2.25 -1.76
CA GLY A 303 5.88 2.66 -3.10
C GLY A 303 4.83 3.52 -3.81
N ARG A 304 4.62 3.26 -5.10
CA ARG A 304 3.68 4.01 -5.95
C ARG A 304 2.24 3.93 -5.47
N GLY A 305 1.83 2.74 -5.00
CA GLY A 305 0.47 2.53 -4.50
C GLY A 305 0.19 3.31 -3.21
N TYR A 306 1.19 3.51 -2.36
CA TYR A 306 1.06 4.37 -1.18
C TYR A 306 0.83 5.83 -1.57
N VAL A 307 1.55 6.34 -2.56
CA VAL A 307 1.35 7.71 -3.05
C VAL A 307 -0.07 7.87 -3.61
N LEU A 308 -0.53 6.93 -4.44
CA LEU A 308 -1.90 6.94 -4.96
C LEU A 308 -2.94 6.92 -3.82
N ARG A 309 -2.78 6.05 -2.84
CA ARG A 309 -3.65 5.98 -1.65
C ARG A 309 -3.69 7.31 -0.91
N ARG A 310 -2.55 7.94 -0.72
CA ARG A 310 -2.40 9.25 -0.07
C ARG A 310 -3.20 10.33 -0.80
N ILE A 311 -3.10 10.39 -2.12
CA ILE A 311 -3.81 11.36 -2.94
C ILE A 311 -5.33 11.13 -2.87
N ILE A 312 -5.80 9.87 -3.00
CA ILE A 312 -7.23 9.53 -2.87
C ILE A 312 -7.77 9.97 -1.52
N ARG A 313 -7.10 9.61 -0.42
CA ARG A 313 -7.56 9.94 0.94
C ARG A 313 -7.57 11.44 1.20
N ARG A 314 -6.61 12.17 0.65
CA ARG A 314 -6.59 13.62 0.71
C ARG A 314 -7.79 14.23 -0.02
N ALA A 315 -8.11 13.76 -1.22
CA ALA A 315 -9.31 14.20 -1.96
C ALA A 315 -10.61 13.90 -1.22
N VAL A 316 -10.75 12.69 -0.69
CA VAL A 316 -11.94 12.27 0.10
C VAL A 316 -12.12 13.16 1.33
N ARG A 317 -11.06 13.42 2.07
CA ARG A 317 -11.11 14.32 3.24
C ARG A 317 -11.52 15.73 2.86
N HIS A 318 -10.96 16.29 1.77
CA HIS A 318 -11.34 17.62 1.31
C HIS A 318 -12.79 17.70 0.84
N GLY A 319 -13.29 16.65 0.17
CA GLY A 319 -14.71 16.56 -0.19
C GLY A 319 -15.62 16.48 1.04
N ASN A 320 -15.26 15.67 2.04
CA ASN A 320 -16.01 15.61 3.30
C ASN A 320 -16.00 16.96 4.05
N LYS A 321 -14.89 17.70 4.03
CA LYS A 321 -14.82 19.06 4.58
C LYS A 321 -15.80 20.01 3.88
N LEU A 322 -16.05 19.81 2.60
CA LEU A 322 -17.04 20.57 1.82
C LEU A 322 -18.48 20.06 2.00
N GLY A 323 -18.69 18.97 2.75
CA GLY A 323 -20.02 18.43 3.02
C GLY A 323 -20.42 17.22 2.18
N ALA A 324 -19.49 16.64 1.39
CA ALA A 324 -19.77 15.40 0.67
C ALA A 324 -20.15 14.26 1.63
N THR A 325 -21.18 13.52 1.26
CA THR A 325 -21.68 12.36 2.02
C THR A 325 -21.59 11.10 1.18
N GLY A 326 -21.22 9.96 1.82
CA GLY A 326 -21.03 8.70 1.12
C GLY A 326 -19.85 8.72 0.15
N THR A 327 -19.81 7.77 -0.77
CA THR A 327 -18.81 7.71 -1.84
C THR A 327 -19.16 8.72 -2.95
N PHE A 328 -18.25 9.59 -3.29
CA PHE A 328 -18.46 10.66 -4.25
C PHE A 328 -17.32 10.81 -5.28
N PHE A 329 -16.07 10.52 -4.86
CA PHE A 329 -14.88 10.88 -5.61
C PHE A 329 -14.76 10.13 -6.93
N TYR A 330 -15.20 8.87 -7.00
CA TYR A 330 -15.21 8.09 -8.24
C TYR A 330 -16.07 8.74 -9.35
N LYS A 331 -17.08 9.55 -8.97
CA LYS A 331 -17.95 10.25 -9.91
C LYS A 331 -17.20 11.32 -10.72
N MET A 332 -16.02 11.73 -10.26
CA MET A 332 -15.16 12.66 -10.98
C MET A 332 -14.55 12.09 -12.26
N LEU A 333 -14.56 10.76 -12.42
CA LEU A 333 -14.03 10.13 -13.63
C LEU A 333 -14.79 10.51 -14.90
N GLN A 334 -16.12 10.56 -14.85
CA GLN A 334 -16.92 10.89 -16.03
C GLN A 334 -16.65 12.31 -16.54
N PRO A 335 -16.67 13.37 -15.71
CA PRO A 335 -16.25 14.71 -16.12
C PRO A 335 -14.81 14.77 -16.66
N LEU A 336 -13.91 13.97 -16.11
CA LEU A 336 -12.53 13.90 -16.59
C LEU A 336 -12.45 13.28 -18.00
N ILE A 337 -13.22 12.22 -18.26
CA ILE A 337 -13.31 11.62 -19.59
C ILE A 337 -13.85 12.64 -20.62
N GLU A 338 -14.80 13.48 -20.24
CA GLU A 338 -15.40 14.49 -21.12
C GLU A 338 -14.37 15.52 -21.61
N VAL A 339 -13.39 15.89 -20.79
CA VAL A 339 -12.39 16.92 -21.14
C VAL A 339 -11.03 16.37 -21.57
N MET A 340 -10.71 15.12 -21.25
CA MET A 340 -9.41 14.53 -21.54
C MET A 340 -9.49 13.19 -22.29
N GLY A 341 -10.66 12.59 -22.43
CA GLY A 341 -10.84 11.26 -23.00
C GLY A 341 -10.44 11.15 -24.47
N ASP A 342 -10.59 12.22 -25.26
CA ASP A 342 -10.20 12.24 -26.66
C ASP A 342 -8.67 12.13 -26.82
N ALA A 343 -7.91 12.80 -25.95
CA ALA A 343 -6.46 12.72 -25.95
C ALA A 343 -5.92 11.45 -25.25
N TYR A 344 -6.70 10.91 -24.30
CA TYR A 344 -6.31 9.79 -23.45
C TYR A 344 -7.45 8.76 -23.35
N PRO A 345 -7.68 7.96 -24.39
CA PRO A 345 -8.80 7.00 -24.47
C PRO A 345 -8.72 5.90 -23.42
N GLU A 346 -7.55 5.68 -22.81
CA GLU A 346 -7.36 4.71 -21.72
C GLU A 346 -8.26 5.00 -20.51
N LEU A 347 -8.67 6.26 -20.27
CA LEU A 347 -9.61 6.59 -19.20
C LEU A 347 -10.97 5.93 -19.41
N ALA A 348 -11.49 5.97 -20.63
CA ALA A 348 -12.76 5.35 -20.98
C ALA A 348 -12.65 3.82 -21.05
N VAL A 349 -11.57 3.29 -21.63
CA VAL A 349 -11.31 1.85 -21.76
C VAL A 349 -11.20 1.18 -20.37
N ARG A 350 -10.64 1.86 -19.39
CA ARG A 350 -10.44 1.32 -18.03
C ARG A 350 -11.43 1.89 -17.00
N LYS A 351 -12.52 2.46 -17.44
CA LYS A 351 -13.52 3.11 -16.60
C LYS A 351 -13.94 2.24 -15.41
N ASP A 352 -14.33 0.99 -15.64
CA ASP A 352 -14.84 0.11 -14.60
C ASP A 352 -13.77 -0.19 -13.53
N VAL A 353 -12.51 -0.34 -13.95
CA VAL A 353 -11.38 -0.60 -13.03
C VAL A 353 -11.09 0.65 -12.18
N ILE A 354 -11.11 1.83 -12.79
CA ILE A 354 -10.86 3.10 -12.10
C ILE A 354 -11.96 3.36 -11.07
N GLU A 355 -13.22 3.27 -11.46
CA GLU A 355 -14.38 3.48 -10.57
C GLU A 355 -14.35 2.49 -9.40
N ALA A 356 -14.20 1.19 -9.66
CA ALA A 356 -14.15 0.17 -8.62
C ALA A 356 -13.02 0.40 -7.62
N THR A 357 -11.84 0.82 -8.11
CA THR A 357 -10.68 1.10 -7.26
C THR A 357 -10.91 2.32 -6.36
N LEU A 358 -11.46 3.40 -6.91
CA LEU A 358 -11.76 4.62 -6.15
C LEU A 358 -12.86 4.37 -5.12
N ILE A 359 -13.97 3.72 -5.49
CA ILE A 359 -15.07 3.40 -4.57
C ILE A 359 -14.54 2.62 -3.36
N ARG A 360 -13.78 1.57 -3.62
CA ARG A 360 -13.25 0.70 -2.56
C ARG A 360 -12.33 1.45 -1.60
N GLU A 361 -11.37 2.24 -2.10
CA GLU A 361 -10.43 2.97 -1.24
C GLU A 361 -11.16 4.05 -0.43
N GLU A 362 -12.17 4.70 -1.03
CA GLU A 362 -13.03 5.67 -0.38
C GLU A 362 -13.87 5.03 0.74
N GLU A 363 -14.52 3.90 0.47
CA GLU A 363 -15.29 3.15 1.48
C GLU A 363 -14.43 2.63 2.62
N GLN A 364 -13.22 2.16 2.30
CA GLN A 364 -12.28 1.70 3.32
C GLN A 364 -11.83 2.84 4.22
N PHE A 365 -11.54 4.01 3.64
CA PHE A 365 -11.12 5.18 4.41
C PHE A 365 -12.27 5.77 5.23
N ALA A 366 -13.49 5.80 4.70
CA ALA A 366 -14.68 6.29 5.40
C ALA A 366 -14.90 5.58 6.75
N LYS A 367 -14.62 4.26 6.83
CA LYS A 367 -14.75 3.48 8.08
C LYS A 367 -13.85 3.98 9.22
N THR A 368 -12.69 4.54 8.90
CA THR A 368 -11.69 4.97 9.88
C THR A 368 -11.58 6.49 9.99
N LEU A 369 -12.08 7.24 9.00
CA LEU A 369 -11.93 8.70 8.94
C LEU A 369 -12.56 9.39 10.15
N GLU A 370 -13.80 9.08 10.49
CA GLU A 370 -14.51 9.70 11.61
C GLU A 370 -13.82 9.42 12.96
N GLN A 371 -13.38 8.18 13.15
CA GLN A 371 -12.70 7.78 14.39
C GLN A 371 -11.31 8.44 14.49
N GLY A 372 -10.57 8.50 13.39
CA GLY A 372 -9.28 9.16 13.32
C GLY A 372 -9.37 10.67 13.59
N LEU A 373 -10.37 11.34 13.01
CA LEU A 373 -10.65 12.75 13.30
C LEU A 373 -11.00 12.99 14.78
N LYS A 374 -11.84 12.16 15.37
CA LYS A 374 -12.18 12.24 16.81
C LYS A 374 -10.94 12.05 17.70
N LEU A 375 -10.06 11.09 17.35
CA LEU A 375 -8.81 10.90 18.06
C LEU A 375 -7.95 12.16 17.97
N LEU A 376 -7.75 12.69 16.75
CA LEU A 376 -6.94 13.88 16.52
C LEU A 376 -7.51 15.11 17.27
N GLU A 377 -8.82 15.31 17.26
CA GLU A 377 -9.48 16.38 17.99
C GLU A 377 -9.31 16.26 19.52
N GLY A 378 -9.41 15.02 20.03
CA GLY A 378 -9.17 14.75 21.44
C GLY A 378 -7.72 15.05 21.86
N GLU A 379 -6.76 14.70 21.03
CA GLU A 379 -5.35 15.02 21.27
C GLU A 379 -5.09 16.53 21.20
N LEU A 380 -5.57 17.21 20.15
CA LEU A 380 -5.39 18.66 19.98
C LEU A 380 -5.95 19.47 21.16
N ALA A 381 -7.07 19.02 21.75
CA ALA A 381 -7.67 19.67 22.91
C ALA A 381 -6.84 19.56 24.22
N GLN A 382 -5.95 18.56 24.29
CA GLN A 382 -5.13 18.28 25.48
C GLN A 382 -3.69 18.79 25.35
N LEU A 383 -3.24 19.10 24.13
CA LEU A 383 -1.88 19.56 23.89
C LEU A 383 -1.64 20.96 24.47
N LYS A 384 -0.57 21.06 25.26
CA LYS A 384 -0.06 22.35 25.77
C LYS A 384 0.85 23.03 24.76
N ASP A 385 1.55 22.26 23.98
CA ASP A 385 2.42 22.68 22.89
C ASP A 385 1.71 22.56 21.56
N LYS A 386 2.12 23.33 20.55
CA LYS A 386 1.53 23.32 19.22
C LYS A 386 2.08 22.20 18.33
N THR A 387 2.62 21.13 18.91
CA THR A 387 3.20 20.00 18.19
C THR A 387 2.49 18.71 18.55
N ILE A 388 1.95 18.00 17.55
CA ILE A 388 1.32 16.69 17.72
C ILE A 388 2.43 15.64 17.86
N PRO A 389 2.46 14.83 18.94
CA PRO A 389 3.50 13.83 19.15
C PRO A 389 3.59 12.80 18.03
N GLY A 390 4.81 12.38 17.66
CA GLY A 390 5.06 11.39 16.62
C GLY A 390 4.33 10.07 16.84
N ALA A 391 4.17 9.62 18.09
CA ALA A 391 3.39 8.43 18.43
C ALA A 391 1.89 8.57 18.08
N THR A 392 1.31 9.76 18.24
CA THR A 392 -0.08 10.04 17.83
C THR A 392 -0.19 10.04 16.29
N VAL A 393 0.77 10.68 15.61
CA VAL A 393 0.84 10.68 14.14
C VAL A 393 0.98 9.26 13.62
N PHE A 394 1.83 8.43 14.24
CA PHE A 394 2.01 7.03 13.89
C PHE A 394 0.73 6.20 14.12
N LYS A 395 0.03 6.41 15.21
CA LYS A 395 -1.25 5.73 15.47
C LYS A 395 -2.32 6.08 14.45
N LEU A 396 -2.40 7.35 14.04
CA LEU A 396 -3.28 7.79 12.96
C LEU A 396 -2.92 7.13 11.64
N TYR A 397 -1.63 7.01 11.35
CA TYR A 397 -1.11 6.35 10.14
C TYR A 397 -1.39 4.85 10.15
N ASP A 398 -0.96 4.14 11.18
CA ASP A 398 -0.97 2.67 11.25
C ASP A 398 -2.38 2.08 11.45
N THR A 399 -3.17 2.69 12.35
CA THR A 399 -4.49 2.16 12.76
C THR A 399 -5.64 2.76 11.95
N TYR A 400 -5.60 4.07 11.69
CA TYR A 400 -6.70 4.78 11.03
C TYR A 400 -6.45 5.09 9.56
N GLY A 401 -5.24 4.78 9.08
CA GLY A 401 -4.86 4.97 7.68
C GLY A 401 -4.77 6.43 7.25
N PHE A 402 -4.42 7.34 8.17
CA PHE A 402 -4.14 8.74 7.88
C PHE A 402 -2.70 8.85 7.38
N PRO A 403 -2.47 9.19 6.11
CA PRO A 403 -1.14 9.59 5.67
C PRO A 403 -0.61 10.75 6.52
N THR A 404 0.70 10.81 6.72
CA THR A 404 1.32 11.82 7.59
C THR A 404 1.06 13.25 7.13
N ASP A 405 1.10 13.49 5.83
CA ASP A 405 0.78 14.77 5.19
C ASP A 405 -0.68 15.17 5.41
N LEU A 406 -1.61 14.22 5.41
CA LEU A 406 -3.01 14.50 5.74
C LEU A 406 -3.16 14.94 7.20
N THR A 407 -2.45 14.28 8.11
CA THR A 407 -2.40 14.69 9.53
C THR A 407 -1.76 16.07 9.66
N ALA A 408 -0.68 16.35 8.93
CA ALA A 408 -0.03 17.65 8.90
C ALA A 408 -0.93 18.76 8.36
N ASP A 409 -1.69 18.51 7.30
CA ASP A 409 -2.65 19.47 6.73
C ASP A 409 -3.74 19.83 7.74
N ILE A 410 -4.33 18.83 8.41
CA ILE A 410 -5.35 19.04 9.43
C ILE A 410 -4.77 19.81 10.64
N ALA A 411 -3.55 19.50 11.04
CA ALA A 411 -2.84 20.18 12.11
C ALA A 411 -2.62 21.66 11.75
N ARG A 412 -2.10 21.93 10.55
CA ARG A 412 -1.80 23.28 10.06
C ARG A 412 -3.05 24.16 10.00
N GLU A 413 -4.19 23.63 9.55
CA GLU A 413 -5.47 24.34 9.54
C GLU A 413 -5.90 24.83 10.93
N ARG A 414 -5.41 24.20 11.98
CA ARG A 414 -5.71 24.50 13.39
C ARG A 414 -4.54 25.18 14.14
N GLY A 415 -3.47 25.52 13.42
CA GLY A 415 -2.30 26.19 13.98
C GLY A 415 -1.37 25.28 14.77
N PHE A 416 -1.36 23.98 14.45
CA PHE A 416 -0.47 22.97 14.99
C PHE A 416 0.51 22.47 13.93
N ILE A 417 1.60 21.83 14.36
CA ILE A 417 2.55 21.09 13.52
C ILE A 417 2.64 19.63 14.00
N ILE A 418 3.20 18.75 13.19
CA ILE A 418 3.45 17.36 13.58
C ILE A 418 4.92 17.15 13.96
N ASP A 419 5.18 16.19 14.86
CA ASP A 419 6.54 15.71 15.18
C ASP A 419 6.95 14.62 14.17
N GLU A 420 7.53 15.04 13.04
CA GLU A 420 8.00 14.13 11.99
C GLU A 420 9.13 13.23 12.48
N ALA A 421 10.05 13.75 13.29
CA ALA A 421 11.16 12.97 13.83
C ALA A 421 10.67 11.84 14.74
N GLY A 422 9.72 12.12 15.62
CA GLY A 422 9.08 11.12 16.46
C GLY A 422 8.29 10.10 15.65
N PHE A 423 7.64 10.50 14.57
CA PHE A 423 6.96 9.58 13.66
C PHE A 423 7.95 8.61 13.00
N GLU A 424 9.11 9.10 12.51
CA GLU A 424 10.13 8.24 11.88
C GLU A 424 10.73 7.23 12.87
N VAL A 425 10.86 7.58 14.16
CA VAL A 425 11.29 6.65 15.21
C VAL A 425 10.28 5.49 15.35
N GLU A 426 8.98 5.78 15.40
CA GLU A 426 7.95 4.76 15.48
C GLU A 426 7.89 3.88 14.21
N MET A 427 8.05 4.48 13.03
CA MET A 427 8.16 3.76 11.76
C MET A 427 9.37 2.85 11.70
N ALA A 428 10.53 3.31 12.19
CA ALA A 428 11.73 2.49 12.28
C ALA A 428 11.53 1.30 13.22
N ALA A 429 10.88 1.52 14.38
CA ALA A 429 10.54 0.46 15.32
C ALA A 429 9.57 -0.57 14.72
N GLN A 430 8.57 -0.14 13.93
CA GLN A 430 7.68 -1.04 13.21
C GLN A 430 8.44 -1.88 12.16
N ARG A 431 9.30 -1.23 11.34
CA ARG A 431 10.15 -1.91 10.35
C ARG A 431 11.09 -2.91 11.02
N GLN A 432 11.64 -2.57 12.20
CA GLN A 432 12.50 -3.49 12.97
C GLN A 432 11.71 -4.69 13.48
N ARG A 433 10.51 -4.48 14.05
CA ARG A 433 9.61 -5.58 14.45
C ARG A 433 9.25 -6.50 13.28
N ALA A 434 9.01 -5.93 12.09
CA ALA A 434 8.76 -6.70 10.88
C ALA A 434 10.00 -7.50 10.42
N ARG A 435 11.20 -6.92 10.54
CA ARG A 435 12.47 -7.60 10.27
C ARG A 435 12.76 -8.71 11.29
N ASP A 436 12.50 -8.45 12.57
CA ASP A 436 12.72 -9.43 13.65
C ASP A 436 11.74 -10.62 13.57
N ALA A 437 10.56 -10.40 13.01
CA ALA A 437 9.61 -11.46 12.67
C ALA A 437 10.04 -12.26 11.42
N GLY A 438 10.88 -11.67 10.56
CA GLY A 438 11.46 -12.29 9.36
C GLY A 438 12.95 -12.65 9.58
N LYS A 439 13.32 -13.32 10.67
CA LYS A 439 14.72 -13.65 10.99
C LYS A 439 15.43 -14.42 9.88
N PHE A 440 16.65 -13.94 9.59
CA PHE A 440 17.75 -14.48 8.77
C PHE A 440 17.71 -14.13 7.26
N ALA A 441 18.10 -12.91 6.94
CA ALA A 441 18.80 -12.68 5.67
C ALA A 441 20.22 -12.19 5.97
N VAL A 442 21.18 -13.11 5.95
CA VAL A 442 22.61 -12.76 5.85
C VAL A 442 22.83 -12.23 4.44
N ASP A 443 23.42 -11.04 4.30
CA ASP A 443 23.76 -10.48 2.98
C ASP A 443 25.03 -11.14 2.45
N TYR A 444 24.85 -12.23 1.73
CA TYR A 444 25.95 -13.03 1.14
C TYR A 444 26.75 -12.26 0.08
N ASN A 445 26.15 -11.23 -0.57
CA ASN A 445 26.81 -10.45 -1.59
C ASN A 445 28.00 -9.63 -1.06
N ASN A 446 28.00 -9.32 0.23
CA ASN A 446 29.12 -8.62 0.89
C ASN A 446 30.21 -9.56 1.41
N ILE A 447 29.90 -10.84 1.60
CA ILE A 447 30.80 -11.85 2.20
C ILE A 447 31.53 -12.63 1.11
N VAL A 448 30.82 -13.10 0.09
CA VAL A 448 31.37 -14.00 -0.93
C VAL A 448 31.80 -13.21 -2.15
N LYS A 449 33.12 -13.15 -2.39
CA LYS A 449 33.71 -12.51 -3.57
C LYS A 449 34.46 -13.57 -4.38
N VAL A 450 33.72 -14.23 -5.29
CA VAL A 450 34.30 -15.21 -6.21
C VAL A 450 34.19 -14.68 -7.63
N GLU A 451 35.29 -14.65 -8.37
CA GLU A 451 35.29 -14.38 -9.80
C GLU A 451 34.82 -15.64 -10.55
N GLY A 452 33.79 -15.46 -11.39
CA GLY A 452 33.23 -16.52 -12.23
C GLY A 452 31.81 -16.91 -11.84
N GLU A 453 31.23 -17.78 -12.68
CA GLU A 453 29.86 -18.28 -12.53
C GLU A 453 29.90 -19.77 -12.18
N THR A 454 29.00 -20.20 -11.29
CA THR A 454 28.78 -21.63 -11.00
C THR A 454 27.92 -22.23 -12.12
N GLN A 455 28.39 -23.31 -12.76
CA GLN A 455 27.60 -24.06 -13.73
C GLN A 455 26.53 -24.87 -12.99
N PHE A 456 25.27 -24.65 -13.35
CA PHE A 456 24.13 -25.36 -12.78
C PHE A 456 23.66 -26.47 -13.71
N ASP A 457 23.71 -27.73 -13.27
CA ASP A 457 23.25 -28.91 -14.04
C ASP A 457 22.03 -29.63 -13.38
N GLY A 458 21.47 -29.02 -12.32
CA GLY A 458 20.42 -29.58 -11.49
C GLY A 458 19.03 -29.63 -12.12
N TYR A 459 18.83 -29.15 -13.35
CA TYR A 459 17.55 -29.36 -14.05
C TYR A 459 17.32 -30.82 -14.41
N ILE A 460 18.41 -31.59 -14.56
CA ILE A 460 18.36 -32.99 -14.99
C ILE A 460 18.86 -33.91 -13.89
N ASN A 461 19.91 -33.47 -13.16
CA ASN A 461 20.64 -34.28 -12.23
C ASN A 461 20.35 -33.90 -10.77
N THR A 462 20.30 -34.88 -9.87
CA THR A 462 20.28 -34.72 -8.43
C THR A 462 21.62 -35.04 -7.77
N THR A 463 22.56 -35.55 -8.57
CA THR A 463 23.93 -35.86 -8.17
C THR A 463 24.91 -35.36 -9.22
N GLY A 464 26.06 -34.88 -8.80
CA GLY A 464 27.07 -34.35 -9.72
C GLY A 464 28.46 -34.33 -9.07
N GLN A 465 29.49 -34.07 -9.86
CA GLN A 465 30.86 -33.84 -9.38
C GLN A 465 31.15 -32.34 -9.49
N GLY A 466 31.69 -31.75 -8.45
CA GLY A 466 32.10 -30.36 -8.43
C GLY A 466 33.46 -30.19 -7.75
N GLN A 467 34.21 -29.15 -8.17
CA GLN A 467 35.44 -28.74 -7.49
C GLN A 467 35.09 -27.57 -6.56
N ILE A 468 35.63 -27.64 -5.32
CA ILE A 468 35.51 -26.52 -4.36
C ILE A 468 36.37 -25.36 -4.85
N VAL A 469 35.76 -24.26 -5.20
CA VAL A 469 36.45 -23.04 -5.67
C VAL A 469 36.81 -22.13 -4.51
N ALA A 470 35.92 -22.02 -3.52
CA ALA A 470 36.17 -21.20 -2.34
C ALA A 470 35.43 -21.75 -1.13
N ILE A 471 36.01 -21.51 0.05
CA ILE A 471 35.42 -21.80 1.35
C ILE A 471 35.45 -20.53 2.19
N TYR A 472 34.37 -20.19 2.87
CA TYR A 472 34.28 -19.05 3.79
C TYR A 472 33.82 -19.54 5.14
N LYS A 473 34.55 -19.13 6.20
CA LYS A 473 34.22 -19.35 7.60
C LYS A 473 34.24 -18.02 8.34
N ASP A 474 33.17 -17.70 9.10
CA ASP A 474 33.01 -16.44 9.82
C ASP A 474 33.23 -15.16 8.94
N GLY A 475 32.84 -15.25 7.67
CA GLY A 475 32.97 -14.15 6.70
C GLY A 475 34.35 -14.00 6.08
N VAL A 476 35.32 -14.89 6.40
CA VAL A 476 36.68 -14.87 5.86
C VAL A 476 36.93 -16.10 5.00
N GLN A 477 37.58 -15.90 3.85
CA GLN A 477 37.98 -17.01 2.99
C GLN A 477 39.09 -17.82 3.66
N VAL A 478 38.93 -19.17 3.67
CA VAL A 478 39.85 -20.12 4.25
C VAL A 478 40.16 -21.25 3.27
N ASP A 479 41.29 -21.93 3.48
CA ASP A 479 41.70 -23.03 2.61
C ASP A 479 41.12 -24.39 3.03
N GLU A 480 40.69 -24.53 4.30
CA GLU A 480 40.23 -25.78 4.87
C GLU A 480 39.20 -25.56 5.97
N VAL A 481 38.23 -26.47 6.07
CA VAL A 481 37.27 -26.58 7.18
C VAL A 481 37.19 -27.99 7.69
N SER A 482 36.98 -28.16 9.02
CA SER A 482 37.01 -29.43 9.74
C SER A 482 35.66 -29.72 10.39
N GLU A 483 35.52 -30.95 10.88
CA GLU A 483 34.30 -31.43 11.57
C GLU A 483 33.85 -30.47 12.66
N GLY A 484 32.56 -30.13 12.59
CA GLY A 484 31.88 -29.15 13.46
C GLY A 484 31.92 -27.70 12.95
N ASP A 485 32.67 -27.42 11.89
CA ASP A 485 32.73 -26.07 11.33
C ASP A 485 31.49 -25.74 10.47
N GLU A 486 30.85 -24.62 10.73
CA GLU A 486 29.89 -24.00 9.83
C GLU A 486 30.63 -23.21 8.74
N ALA A 487 30.23 -23.41 7.50
CA ALA A 487 30.94 -22.78 6.38
C ALA A 487 30.01 -22.46 5.21
N LEU A 488 30.50 -21.61 4.30
CA LEU A 488 29.92 -21.38 2.96
C LEU A 488 30.92 -21.97 1.95
N ILE A 489 30.42 -22.87 1.11
CA ILE A 489 31.23 -23.52 0.07
C ILE A 489 30.71 -23.16 -1.30
N VAL A 490 31.60 -22.76 -2.20
CA VAL A 490 31.27 -22.47 -3.62
C VAL A 490 31.91 -23.56 -4.48
N LEU A 491 31.13 -24.16 -5.36
CA LEU A 491 31.59 -25.11 -6.36
C LEU A 491 31.65 -24.47 -7.76
N ASN A 492 32.55 -24.95 -8.63
CA ASN A 492 32.56 -24.58 -10.05
C ASN A 492 31.34 -25.08 -10.80
N GLN A 493 30.78 -26.23 -10.38
CA GLN A 493 29.59 -26.88 -10.94
C GLN A 493 28.80 -27.52 -9.81
N THR A 494 27.45 -27.43 -9.87
CA THR A 494 26.59 -27.98 -8.83
C THR A 494 25.23 -28.44 -9.37
N PRO A 495 24.66 -29.55 -8.85
CA PRO A 495 23.28 -29.93 -9.08
C PRO A 495 22.29 -29.21 -8.12
N PHE A 496 22.79 -28.45 -7.14
CA PHE A 496 21.96 -27.75 -6.13
C PHE A 496 21.34 -26.50 -6.72
N TYR A 497 20.02 -26.38 -6.66
CA TYR A 497 19.30 -25.17 -7.02
C TYR A 497 19.53 -24.10 -5.94
N ALA A 498 19.95 -22.93 -6.34
CA ALA A 498 20.08 -21.78 -5.44
C ALA A 498 18.77 -21.00 -5.37
N GLU A 499 18.37 -20.57 -4.17
CA GLU A 499 17.15 -19.82 -3.91
C GLU A 499 16.94 -18.70 -4.94
N SER A 500 15.82 -18.74 -5.65
CA SER A 500 15.47 -17.78 -6.69
C SER A 500 14.00 -17.91 -7.06
N GLY A 501 13.35 -16.79 -7.44
CA GLY A 501 11.98 -16.78 -7.94
C GLY A 501 10.93 -17.31 -6.95
N GLY A 502 11.22 -17.28 -5.65
CA GLY A 502 10.35 -17.80 -4.59
C GLY A 502 10.56 -19.28 -4.27
N GLN A 503 11.32 -20.04 -5.07
CA GLN A 503 11.71 -21.41 -4.73
C GLN A 503 12.91 -21.38 -3.78
N ILE A 504 12.81 -22.11 -2.66
CA ILE A 504 13.92 -22.30 -1.70
C ILE A 504 15.11 -23.02 -2.32
N GLY A 505 16.29 -22.79 -1.74
CA GLY A 505 17.51 -23.50 -2.09
C GLY A 505 17.45 -24.99 -1.75
N ASP A 506 18.20 -25.80 -2.49
CA ASP A 506 18.32 -27.21 -2.22
C ASP A 506 19.21 -27.52 -1.01
N THR A 507 18.94 -28.62 -0.37
CA THR A 507 19.71 -29.21 0.71
C THR A 507 20.26 -30.57 0.31
N GLY A 508 21.33 -31.03 0.97
CA GLY A 508 21.94 -32.31 0.63
C GLY A 508 23.31 -32.45 1.28
N ILE A 509 24.22 -33.13 0.60
CA ILE A 509 25.58 -33.35 1.08
C ILE A 509 26.64 -33.18 -0.01
N PHE A 510 27.82 -32.71 0.38
CA PHE A 510 29.05 -32.89 -0.38
C PHE A 510 29.89 -33.95 0.32
N LYS A 511 30.41 -34.88 -0.42
CA LYS A 511 31.31 -35.91 0.13
C LYS A 511 32.51 -36.18 -0.76
N ASN A 512 33.62 -36.53 -0.14
CA ASN A 512 34.79 -37.12 -0.78
C ASN A 512 35.49 -38.07 0.20
N GLU A 513 36.71 -38.53 -0.11
CA GLU A 513 37.46 -39.41 0.75
C GLU A 513 37.87 -38.83 2.11
N THR A 514 37.93 -37.50 2.24
CA THR A 514 38.41 -36.78 3.42
C THR A 514 37.30 -36.24 4.32
N GLY A 515 36.08 -36.05 3.83
CA GLY A 515 35.04 -35.50 4.67
C GLY A 515 33.66 -35.47 4.03
N ILE A 516 32.68 -35.06 4.86
CA ILE A 516 31.29 -34.85 4.50
C ILE A 516 30.86 -33.49 5.01
N PHE A 517 30.24 -32.71 4.11
CA PHE A 517 29.61 -31.43 4.40
C PHE A 517 28.10 -31.53 4.17
N GLU A 518 27.31 -31.25 5.20
CA GLU A 518 25.84 -31.20 5.08
C GLU A 518 25.44 -29.81 4.65
N VAL A 519 24.87 -29.70 3.43
CA VAL A 519 24.31 -28.47 2.87
C VAL A 519 22.92 -28.29 3.44
N GLN A 520 22.73 -27.18 4.15
CA GLN A 520 21.47 -26.80 4.81
C GLN A 520 20.68 -25.77 3.98
N ASP A 521 21.35 -24.99 3.14
CA ASP A 521 20.73 -24.02 2.24
C ASP A 521 21.67 -23.71 1.06
N THR A 522 21.08 -23.29 -0.06
CA THR A 522 21.84 -22.89 -1.25
C THR A 522 21.30 -21.56 -1.78
N LYS A 523 22.15 -20.55 -1.89
CA LYS A 523 21.82 -19.17 -2.30
C LYS A 523 22.69 -18.67 -3.44
N LYS A 524 22.23 -17.59 -4.11
CA LYS A 524 23.02 -16.89 -5.12
C LYS A 524 23.79 -15.73 -4.50
N SER A 525 25.04 -15.56 -4.94
CA SER A 525 25.83 -14.35 -4.73
C SER A 525 26.49 -13.99 -6.06
N GLY A 526 25.94 -12.98 -6.76
CA GLY A 526 26.31 -12.72 -8.15
C GLY A 526 26.04 -13.94 -9.06
N GLY A 527 27.07 -14.39 -9.78
CA GLY A 527 27.03 -15.62 -10.60
C GLY A 527 27.35 -16.90 -9.82
N ALA A 528 27.79 -16.81 -8.56
CA ALA A 528 28.18 -17.97 -7.76
C ALA A 528 26.99 -18.57 -6.99
N PHE A 529 26.96 -19.89 -6.87
CA PHE A 529 26.05 -20.61 -5.98
C PHE A 529 26.78 -20.94 -4.69
N VAL A 530 26.24 -20.43 -3.59
CA VAL A 530 26.81 -20.53 -2.25
C VAL A 530 26.04 -21.56 -1.44
N HIS A 531 26.73 -22.62 -1.03
CA HIS A 531 26.15 -23.72 -0.25
C HIS A 531 26.53 -23.48 1.22
N GLN A 532 25.52 -23.19 2.05
CA GLN A 532 25.66 -23.01 3.49
C GLN A 532 25.45 -24.34 4.18
N GLY A 533 26.32 -24.67 5.15
CA GLY A 533 26.18 -25.92 5.91
C GLY A 533 27.26 -26.12 6.96
N ILE A 534 27.41 -27.39 7.37
CA ILE A 534 28.32 -27.81 8.43
C ILE A 534 29.13 -29.04 7.99
N VAL A 535 30.41 -29.10 8.34
CA VAL A 535 31.21 -30.32 8.18
C VAL A 535 30.80 -31.32 9.25
N THR A 536 30.22 -32.45 8.83
CA THR A 536 29.71 -33.47 9.73
C THR A 536 30.74 -34.60 9.97
N VAL A 537 31.69 -34.77 9.05
CA VAL A 537 32.76 -35.79 9.16
C VAL A 537 34.04 -35.27 8.51
N GLY A 538 35.16 -35.39 9.18
CA GLY A 538 36.50 -35.16 8.62
C GLY A 538 36.81 -33.71 8.25
N ASN A 539 37.37 -33.49 7.06
CA ASN A 539 37.73 -32.16 6.58
C ASN A 539 37.54 -32.02 5.07
N LEU A 540 37.37 -30.76 4.64
CA LEU A 540 37.32 -30.39 3.23
C LEU A 540 38.23 -29.21 2.95
N LYS A 541 38.91 -29.23 1.79
CA LYS A 541 39.85 -28.20 1.34
C LYS A 541 39.47 -27.58 0.03
N ALA A 542 39.87 -26.33 -0.17
CA ALA A 542 39.80 -25.68 -1.47
C ALA A 542 40.52 -26.52 -2.54
N ASN A 543 40.01 -26.43 -3.77
CA ASN A 543 40.47 -27.17 -4.97
C ASN A 543 40.28 -28.70 -4.92
N GLN A 544 39.66 -29.27 -3.88
CA GLN A 544 39.22 -30.66 -3.90
C GLN A 544 37.99 -30.88 -4.72
N ASN A 545 37.89 -32.08 -5.32
CA ASN A 545 36.64 -32.55 -5.94
C ASN A 545 35.73 -33.18 -4.87
N VAL A 546 34.44 -32.94 -5.00
CA VAL A 546 33.41 -33.51 -4.14
C VAL A 546 32.27 -34.07 -5.03
N GLU A 547 31.66 -35.11 -4.57
CA GLU A 547 30.38 -35.59 -5.07
C GLU A 547 29.28 -34.78 -4.35
N ALA A 548 28.51 -34.03 -5.12
CA ALA A 548 27.39 -33.21 -4.64
C ALA A 548 26.10 -33.98 -4.82
N ILE A 549 25.36 -34.23 -3.73
CA ILE A 549 24.16 -35.06 -3.69
C ILE A 549 23.03 -34.28 -3.06
N VAL A 550 22.01 -33.94 -3.84
CA VAL A 550 20.80 -33.26 -3.38
C VAL A 550 19.85 -34.22 -2.69
N LYS A 551 19.15 -33.79 -1.65
CA LYS A 551 18.03 -34.55 -1.04
C LYS A 551 16.87 -34.63 -2.04
N ALA A 552 16.85 -35.71 -2.82
CA ALA A 552 15.94 -35.86 -3.97
C ALA A 552 14.46 -35.81 -3.59
N ASP A 553 14.08 -36.38 -2.45
CA ASP A 553 12.71 -36.37 -1.91
C ASP A 553 12.19 -34.94 -1.62
N LEU A 554 13.04 -34.10 -1.04
CA LEU A 554 12.68 -32.69 -0.77
C LEU A 554 12.60 -31.87 -2.06
N ARG A 555 13.54 -32.09 -2.99
CA ARG A 555 13.51 -31.44 -4.30
C ARG A 555 12.26 -31.82 -5.10
N GLU A 556 11.90 -33.10 -5.14
CA GLU A 556 10.70 -33.57 -5.83
C GLU A 556 9.44 -32.98 -5.22
N ALA A 557 9.36 -32.88 -3.88
CA ALA A 557 8.26 -32.23 -3.19
C ALA A 557 8.19 -30.72 -3.52
N THR A 558 9.34 -30.05 -3.56
CA THR A 558 9.44 -28.64 -3.98
C THR A 558 9.01 -28.47 -5.44
N ALA A 559 9.45 -29.35 -6.35
CA ALA A 559 9.06 -29.31 -7.76
C ALA A 559 7.54 -29.49 -7.96
N ARG A 560 6.90 -30.38 -7.16
CA ARG A 560 5.43 -30.53 -7.14
C ARG A 560 4.74 -29.23 -6.75
N ASN A 561 5.15 -28.62 -5.64
CA ASN A 561 4.62 -27.35 -5.16
C ASN A 561 4.87 -26.21 -6.16
N HIS A 562 6.03 -26.17 -6.81
CA HIS A 562 6.35 -25.14 -7.79
C HIS A 562 5.46 -25.24 -9.03
N SER A 563 5.32 -26.44 -9.58
CA SER A 563 4.45 -26.67 -10.73
C SER A 563 2.99 -26.39 -10.41
N ALA A 564 2.54 -26.78 -9.20
CA ALA A 564 1.20 -26.45 -8.72
C ALA A 564 0.97 -24.93 -8.57
N THR A 565 2.00 -24.15 -8.23
CA THR A 565 1.90 -22.69 -8.15
C THR A 565 1.54 -22.07 -9.51
N HIS A 566 2.11 -22.54 -10.60
CA HIS A 566 1.78 -22.07 -11.94
C HIS A 566 0.35 -22.45 -12.36
N LEU A 567 -0.09 -23.67 -12.08
CA LEU A 567 -1.47 -24.07 -12.31
C LEU A 567 -2.46 -23.28 -11.44
N LEU A 568 -2.10 -23.00 -10.18
CA LEU A 568 -2.88 -22.15 -9.28
C LEU A 568 -3.02 -20.74 -9.84
N HIS A 569 -1.92 -20.13 -10.30
CA HIS A 569 -1.94 -18.78 -10.88
C HIS A 569 -2.87 -18.72 -12.11
N ALA A 570 -2.74 -19.66 -13.03
CA ALA A 570 -3.61 -19.75 -14.21
C ALA A 570 -5.08 -19.96 -13.83
N ALA A 571 -5.37 -20.84 -12.86
CA ALA A 571 -6.73 -21.07 -12.36
C ALA A 571 -7.33 -19.84 -11.69
N LEU A 572 -6.57 -19.13 -10.88
CA LEU A 572 -7.01 -17.88 -10.25
C LEU A 572 -7.34 -16.82 -11.31
N ARG A 573 -6.52 -16.68 -12.34
CA ARG A 573 -6.81 -15.75 -13.45
C ARG A 573 -8.06 -16.10 -14.21
N GLN A 574 -8.32 -17.39 -14.41
CA GLN A 574 -9.53 -17.86 -15.08
C GLN A 574 -10.80 -17.61 -14.25
N ILE A 575 -10.74 -17.80 -12.95
CA ILE A 575 -11.91 -17.66 -12.04
C ILE A 575 -12.14 -16.22 -11.60
N LEU A 576 -11.07 -15.48 -11.27
CA LEU A 576 -11.17 -14.14 -10.71
C LEU A 576 -10.98 -13.03 -11.75
N GLY A 577 -10.27 -13.29 -12.83
CA GLY A 577 -10.01 -12.34 -13.91
C GLY A 577 -8.54 -12.06 -14.16
N SER A 578 -8.26 -11.42 -15.31
CA SER A 578 -6.89 -11.12 -15.78
C SER A 578 -6.10 -10.14 -14.93
N HIS A 579 -6.74 -9.44 -13.97
CA HIS A 579 -6.09 -8.54 -13.02
C HIS A 579 -5.24 -9.29 -11.99
N VAL A 580 -5.47 -10.59 -11.80
CA VAL A 580 -4.65 -11.43 -10.91
C VAL A 580 -3.22 -11.46 -11.43
N GLN A 581 -2.30 -10.92 -10.64
CA GLN A 581 -0.86 -10.89 -10.89
C GLN A 581 -0.13 -11.33 -9.63
N GLN A 582 0.95 -12.09 -9.80
CA GLN A 582 1.81 -12.46 -8.69
C GLN A 582 2.41 -11.22 -8.01
N LYS A 583 2.34 -11.17 -6.69
CA LYS A 583 2.98 -10.15 -5.83
C LYS A 583 4.08 -10.72 -4.94
N GLY A 584 4.07 -12.03 -4.76
CA GLY A 584 5.08 -12.79 -4.04
C GLY A 584 4.83 -14.28 -4.16
N SER A 585 5.87 -15.06 -3.94
CA SER A 585 5.79 -16.53 -3.93
C SER A 585 6.79 -17.10 -2.93
N LEU A 586 6.40 -18.18 -2.28
CA LEU A 586 7.30 -19.07 -1.55
C LEU A 586 6.96 -20.50 -1.93
N VAL A 587 7.95 -21.23 -2.38
CA VAL A 587 7.81 -22.63 -2.76
C VAL A 587 8.84 -23.46 -1.99
N ALA A 588 8.34 -24.26 -1.06
CA ALA A 588 9.10 -25.16 -0.23
C ALA A 588 8.62 -26.62 -0.44
N SER A 589 9.28 -27.59 0.19
CA SER A 589 8.91 -29.01 0.07
C SER A 589 7.57 -29.35 0.74
N ASP A 590 7.20 -28.60 1.78
CA ASP A 590 6.03 -28.86 2.62
C ASP A 590 4.85 -27.90 2.36
N ILE A 591 5.08 -26.76 1.69
CA ILE A 591 4.07 -25.75 1.43
C ILE A 591 4.40 -24.93 0.18
N LEU A 592 3.39 -24.48 -0.51
CA LEU A 592 3.46 -23.35 -1.43
C LEU A 592 2.64 -22.19 -0.91
N ARG A 593 3.13 -20.96 -1.12
CA ARG A 593 2.47 -19.73 -0.75
C ARG A 593 2.49 -18.79 -1.95
N PHE A 594 1.33 -18.31 -2.33
CA PHE A 594 1.15 -17.47 -3.48
C PHE A 594 0.42 -16.18 -3.10
N ASP A 595 1.12 -15.06 -3.19
CA ASP A 595 0.57 -13.73 -2.96
C ASP A 595 0.21 -13.10 -4.31
N PHE A 596 -1.01 -12.61 -4.44
CA PHE A 596 -1.52 -12.11 -5.71
C PHE A 596 -2.39 -10.87 -5.55
N ALA A 597 -2.45 -10.07 -6.61
CA ALA A 597 -3.33 -8.92 -6.67
C ALA A 597 -4.79 -9.38 -6.76
N ASN A 598 -5.55 -9.12 -5.72
CA ASN A 598 -7.00 -9.23 -5.68
C ASN A 598 -7.55 -8.42 -4.52
N ASP A 599 -8.59 -7.67 -4.80
CA ASP A 599 -9.09 -6.67 -3.87
C ASP A 599 -10.14 -7.20 -2.91
N GLN A 600 -10.81 -8.27 -3.31
CA GLN A 600 -11.85 -8.92 -2.51
C GLN A 600 -11.34 -10.24 -1.94
N PRO A 601 -11.85 -10.66 -0.77
CA PRO A 601 -11.67 -12.03 -0.30
C PRO A 601 -12.14 -13.02 -1.38
N VAL A 602 -11.39 -14.09 -1.59
CA VAL A 602 -11.82 -15.16 -2.48
C VAL A 602 -12.87 -15.98 -1.75
N SER A 603 -14.06 -16.12 -2.34
CA SER A 603 -15.13 -16.86 -1.67
C SER A 603 -14.80 -18.36 -1.57
N PHE A 604 -15.46 -19.02 -0.63
CA PHE A 604 -15.28 -20.47 -0.46
C PHE A 604 -15.60 -21.24 -1.74
N GLU A 605 -16.65 -20.85 -2.46
CA GLU A 605 -17.05 -21.44 -3.73
C GLU A 605 -15.99 -21.23 -4.82
N GLN A 606 -15.42 -20.01 -4.90
CA GLN A 606 -14.32 -19.71 -5.82
C GLN A 606 -13.06 -20.51 -5.50
N LEU A 607 -12.69 -20.64 -4.22
CA LEU A 607 -11.57 -21.48 -3.80
C LEU A 607 -11.78 -22.95 -4.18
N GLN A 608 -12.99 -23.48 -4.02
CA GLN A 608 -13.31 -24.83 -4.46
C GLN A 608 -13.25 -24.98 -5.98
N GLN A 609 -13.65 -23.96 -6.75
CA GLN A 609 -13.54 -23.96 -8.21
C GLN A 609 -12.08 -23.97 -8.65
N VAL A 610 -11.24 -23.11 -8.06
CA VAL A 610 -9.79 -23.07 -8.30
C VAL A 610 -9.15 -24.43 -7.98
N GLU A 611 -9.43 -24.99 -6.83
CA GLU A 611 -8.90 -26.28 -6.38
C GLU A 611 -9.31 -27.41 -7.33
N ARG A 612 -10.56 -27.44 -7.78
CA ARG A 612 -11.05 -28.41 -8.76
C ARG A 612 -10.37 -28.26 -10.12
N LEU A 613 -10.16 -27.01 -10.55
CA LEU A 613 -9.54 -26.73 -11.84
C LEU A 613 -8.06 -27.15 -11.85
N VAL A 614 -7.32 -26.83 -10.79
CA VAL A 614 -5.93 -27.28 -10.64
C VAL A 614 -5.84 -28.81 -10.62
N ASN A 615 -6.69 -29.49 -9.84
CA ASN A 615 -6.69 -30.96 -9.79
C ASN A 615 -7.14 -31.60 -11.12
N ALA A 616 -8.01 -30.95 -11.89
CA ALA A 616 -8.36 -31.43 -13.23
C ALA A 616 -7.12 -31.42 -14.15
N GLU A 617 -6.30 -30.39 -14.12
CA GLU A 617 -5.05 -30.32 -14.86
C GLU A 617 -4.01 -31.33 -14.38
N VAL A 618 -3.97 -31.63 -13.08
CA VAL A 618 -3.14 -32.71 -12.52
C VAL A 618 -3.59 -34.07 -13.05
N ILE A 619 -4.89 -34.36 -13.02
CA ILE A 619 -5.47 -35.62 -13.51
C ILE A 619 -5.26 -35.79 -15.02
N ALA A 620 -5.28 -34.71 -15.79
CA ALA A 620 -5.03 -34.73 -17.23
C ALA A 620 -3.62 -35.23 -17.58
N ASN A 621 -2.69 -35.15 -16.63
CA ASN A 621 -1.32 -35.71 -16.72
C ASN A 621 -0.59 -35.31 -18.01
N THR A 622 -0.63 -34.03 -18.35
CA THR A 622 0.02 -33.47 -19.54
C THR A 622 1.53 -33.26 -19.32
N PRO A 623 2.34 -33.34 -20.40
CA PRO A 623 3.77 -33.04 -20.32
C PRO A 623 3.99 -31.57 -19.84
N VAL A 624 5.03 -31.40 -19.04
CA VAL A 624 5.56 -30.08 -18.69
C VAL A 624 6.77 -29.83 -19.58
N THR A 625 6.71 -28.79 -20.40
CA THR A 625 7.75 -28.46 -21.37
C THR A 625 8.45 -27.16 -21.05
N THR A 626 9.73 -27.10 -21.35
CA THR A 626 10.57 -25.94 -21.17
C THR A 626 11.30 -25.62 -22.46
N GLU A 627 11.23 -24.37 -22.91
CA GLU A 627 11.92 -23.86 -24.09
C GLU A 627 12.73 -22.61 -23.75
N LEU A 628 13.94 -22.53 -24.33
CA LEU A 628 14.72 -21.31 -24.32
C LEU A 628 14.35 -20.49 -25.55
N LEU A 629 13.82 -19.30 -25.35
CA LEU A 629 13.36 -18.40 -26.40
C LEU A 629 13.92 -16.99 -26.17
N ASP A 630 14.04 -16.21 -27.24
CA ASP A 630 14.19 -14.77 -27.09
C ASP A 630 12.92 -14.13 -26.51
N ILE A 631 13.05 -12.96 -25.91
CA ILE A 631 11.95 -12.34 -25.15
C ILE A 631 10.73 -12.02 -26.05
N GLU A 632 10.95 -11.68 -27.32
CA GLU A 632 9.86 -11.38 -28.26
C GLU A 632 9.12 -12.64 -28.71
N ALA A 633 9.84 -13.74 -28.93
CA ALA A 633 9.23 -15.05 -29.21
C ALA A 633 8.43 -15.55 -27.99
N ALA A 634 8.92 -15.34 -26.76
CA ALA A 634 8.21 -15.65 -25.53
C ALA A 634 6.90 -14.85 -25.39
N LYS A 635 6.92 -13.55 -25.69
CA LYS A 635 5.72 -12.71 -25.74
C LYS A 635 4.73 -13.17 -26.80
N ALA A 636 5.21 -13.48 -28.01
CA ALA A 636 4.38 -13.98 -29.12
C ALA A 636 3.68 -15.30 -28.77
N LYS A 637 4.34 -16.15 -27.98
CA LYS A 637 3.77 -17.40 -27.44
C LYS A 637 2.72 -17.14 -26.36
N GLY A 638 2.61 -15.92 -25.87
CA GLY A 638 1.70 -15.53 -24.80
C GLY A 638 2.21 -15.86 -23.41
N ALA A 639 3.53 -15.99 -23.25
CA ALA A 639 4.15 -16.24 -21.94
C ALA A 639 3.90 -15.08 -21.00
N MET A 640 3.45 -15.40 -19.79
CA MET A 640 3.25 -14.42 -18.73
C MET A 640 4.60 -14.03 -18.13
N MET A 641 4.80 -12.72 -18.01
CA MET A 641 6.01 -12.12 -17.46
C MET A 641 5.67 -11.42 -16.16
N LEU A 642 6.51 -11.53 -15.15
CA LEU A 642 6.36 -10.78 -13.91
C LEU A 642 6.72 -9.30 -14.14
N PHE A 643 5.87 -8.43 -13.71
CA PHE A 643 6.07 -6.99 -13.88
C PHE A 643 7.23 -6.51 -12.98
N GLY A 644 8.25 -5.90 -13.59
CA GLY A 644 9.39 -5.31 -12.87
C GLY A 644 10.62 -6.20 -12.73
N GLU A 645 10.61 -7.42 -13.25
CA GLU A 645 11.83 -8.23 -13.35
C GLU A 645 12.61 -7.91 -14.63
N LYS A 646 13.95 -7.89 -14.49
CA LYS A 646 14.86 -7.76 -15.64
C LYS A 646 15.13 -9.14 -16.19
N TYR A 647 14.69 -9.38 -17.41
CA TYR A 647 14.97 -10.62 -18.14
C TYR A 647 16.16 -10.39 -19.08
N GLY A 648 16.99 -11.44 -19.24
CA GLY A 648 18.03 -11.43 -20.27
C GLY A 648 17.45 -11.55 -21.69
N ASP A 649 18.34 -11.50 -22.68
CA ASP A 649 17.95 -11.64 -24.11
C ASP A 649 17.30 -13.02 -24.37
N GLU A 650 17.71 -14.07 -23.65
CA GLU A 650 17.17 -15.43 -23.71
C GLU A 650 16.47 -15.78 -22.40
N VAL A 651 15.24 -16.27 -22.49
CA VAL A 651 14.36 -16.60 -21.36
C VAL A 651 13.85 -18.02 -21.40
N ARG A 652 13.68 -18.62 -20.23
CA ARG A 652 13.15 -19.97 -20.06
C ARG A 652 11.63 -19.93 -19.96
N VAL A 653 10.92 -20.40 -20.99
CA VAL A 653 9.46 -20.47 -21.08
C VAL A 653 8.99 -21.85 -20.64
N LEU A 654 8.18 -21.88 -19.58
CA LEU A 654 7.54 -23.07 -19.04
C LEU A 654 6.11 -23.15 -19.55
N SER A 655 5.73 -24.30 -20.12
CA SER A 655 4.36 -24.57 -20.59
C SER A 655 3.84 -25.85 -19.96
N MET A 656 2.61 -25.81 -19.40
CA MET A 656 1.97 -26.97 -18.77
C MET A 656 0.45 -26.89 -18.84
N GLY A 657 -0.20 -28.03 -18.61
CA GLY A 657 -1.64 -28.15 -18.56
C GLY A 657 -2.25 -28.44 -19.95
N SER A 658 -3.56 -28.56 -19.98
CA SER A 658 -4.34 -28.88 -21.19
C SER A 658 -4.18 -27.79 -22.24
N VAL A 659 -4.21 -28.20 -23.52
CA VAL A 659 -4.12 -27.26 -24.65
C VAL A 659 -5.54 -26.92 -25.11
N ILE A 660 -5.87 -25.64 -25.08
CA ILE A 660 -7.12 -25.08 -25.57
C ILE A 660 -6.77 -23.93 -26.52
N ASP A 661 -7.32 -23.92 -27.72
CA ASP A 661 -7.05 -22.95 -28.80
C ASP A 661 -5.54 -22.71 -29.02
N GLU A 662 -4.81 -23.83 -29.14
CA GLU A 662 -3.34 -23.90 -29.37
C GLU A 662 -2.49 -23.33 -28.18
N LYS A 663 -3.08 -23.01 -27.04
CA LYS A 663 -2.37 -22.52 -25.85
C LYS A 663 -2.48 -23.50 -24.69
N ASN A 664 -1.37 -23.73 -24.01
CA ASN A 664 -1.38 -24.48 -22.76
C ASN A 664 -2.13 -23.68 -21.66
N PHE A 665 -2.66 -24.43 -20.68
CA PHE A 665 -3.36 -23.86 -19.53
C PHE A 665 -2.52 -22.83 -18.78
N SER A 666 -1.21 -23.06 -18.62
CA SER A 666 -0.24 -22.14 -18.07
C SER A 666 0.98 -22.01 -18.99
N ILE A 667 1.38 -20.78 -19.32
CA ILE A 667 2.61 -20.44 -20.05
C ILE A 667 3.25 -19.26 -19.33
N GLU A 668 4.40 -19.47 -18.68
CA GLU A 668 5.06 -18.47 -17.83
C GLU A 668 6.58 -18.51 -17.98
N LEU A 669 7.25 -17.40 -17.70
CA LEU A 669 8.70 -17.37 -17.58
C LEU A 669 9.10 -17.90 -16.20
N CYS A 670 9.87 -18.98 -16.16
CA CYS A 670 10.31 -19.58 -14.90
C CYS A 670 11.66 -20.30 -15.01
N GLY A 671 12.59 -19.92 -14.12
CA GLY A 671 13.90 -20.56 -13.97
C GLY A 671 13.95 -21.67 -12.90
N GLY A 672 12.82 -22.05 -12.30
CA GLY A 672 12.77 -23.03 -11.21
C GLY A 672 12.75 -24.49 -11.67
N ILE A 673 12.67 -25.39 -10.68
CA ILE A 673 12.58 -26.84 -10.89
C ILE A 673 11.11 -27.27 -10.92
N HIS A 674 10.76 -28.10 -11.90
CA HIS A 674 9.39 -28.54 -12.13
C HIS A 674 9.27 -30.05 -12.32
N VAL A 675 8.07 -30.54 -12.14
CA VAL A 675 7.73 -31.96 -12.48
C VAL A 675 7.78 -32.19 -13.99
N LYS A 676 7.92 -33.44 -14.41
CA LYS A 676 7.94 -33.79 -15.84
C LYS A 676 6.55 -33.82 -16.44
N ARG A 677 5.56 -34.16 -15.66
CA ARG A 677 4.15 -34.23 -16.04
C ARG A 677 3.28 -33.65 -14.95
N THR A 678 2.14 -33.05 -15.29
CA THR A 678 1.22 -32.47 -14.30
C THR A 678 0.71 -33.50 -13.30
N GLY A 679 0.57 -34.76 -13.69
CA GLY A 679 0.19 -35.87 -12.80
C GLY A 679 1.18 -36.15 -11.67
N ASP A 680 2.46 -35.82 -11.83
CA ASP A 680 3.48 -36.00 -10.81
C ASP A 680 3.26 -35.06 -9.58
N ILE A 681 2.44 -34.00 -9.73
CA ILE A 681 2.05 -33.13 -8.64
C ILE A 681 1.28 -33.88 -7.54
N GLY A 682 0.46 -34.86 -7.95
CA GLY A 682 -0.47 -35.56 -7.07
C GLY A 682 -1.62 -34.67 -6.63
N LEU A 683 -2.25 -34.98 -5.49
CA LEU A 683 -3.36 -34.17 -4.97
C LEU A 683 -2.88 -32.74 -4.65
N PHE A 684 -3.64 -31.76 -5.10
CA PHE A 684 -3.48 -30.33 -4.72
C PHE A 684 -4.58 -29.92 -3.73
N LYS A 685 -4.22 -29.28 -2.62
CA LYS A 685 -5.16 -28.85 -1.59
C LYS A 685 -4.84 -27.44 -1.09
N ILE A 686 -5.79 -26.52 -1.18
CA ILE A 686 -5.71 -25.19 -0.56
C ILE A 686 -5.95 -25.36 0.93
N THR A 687 -5.04 -24.79 1.74
CA THR A 687 -5.10 -24.85 3.21
C THR A 687 -5.56 -23.54 3.84
N SER A 688 -5.22 -22.41 3.24
CA SER A 688 -5.65 -21.10 3.74
C SER A 688 -5.79 -20.07 2.61
N GLU A 689 -6.62 -19.05 2.86
CA GLU A 689 -6.74 -17.83 2.08
C GLU A 689 -6.90 -16.64 3.00
N GLY A 690 -6.20 -15.53 2.74
CA GLY A 690 -6.29 -14.33 3.58
C GLY A 690 -5.66 -13.09 2.96
N GLY A 691 -5.97 -11.92 3.54
CA GLY A 691 -5.34 -10.65 3.17
C GLY A 691 -3.96 -10.51 3.79
N VAL A 692 -2.99 -10.02 3.01
CA VAL A 692 -1.62 -9.73 3.47
C VAL A 692 -1.38 -8.23 3.51
N ALA A 693 -1.85 -7.56 2.48
CA ALA A 693 -1.80 -6.10 2.34
C ALA A 693 -3.05 -5.63 1.59
N ALA A 694 -3.24 -4.32 1.51
CA ALA A 694 -4.34 -3.78 0.72
C ALA A 694 -4.19 -4.17 -0.76
N GLY A 695 -5.22 -4.81 -1.31
CA GLY A 695 -5.21 -5.30 -2.69
C GLY A 695 -4.32 -6.52 -2.93
N VAL A 696 -3.78 -7.16 -1.88
CA VAL A 696 -2.96 -8.37 -1.98
C VAL A 696 -3.55 -9.48 -1.11
N ARG A 697 -3.86 -10.59 -1.75
CA ARG A 697 -4.36 -11.82 -1.10
C ARG A 697 -3.29 -12.89 -1.12
N ARG A 698 -3.32 -13.77 -0.15
CA ARG A 698 -2.43 -14.93 -0.02
C ARG A 698 -3.23 -16.21 -0.05
N ILE A 699 -2.79 -17.15 -0.85
CA ILE A 699 -3.21 -18.55 -0.77
C ILE A 699 -2.02 -19.38 -0.30
N GLU A 700 -2.28 -20.27 0.64
CA GLU A 700 -1.37 -21.35 1.01
C GLU A 700 -1.98 -22.68 0.56
N ALA A 701 -1.15 -23.54 0.00
CA ALA A 701 -1.58 -24.83 -0.48
C ALA A 701 -0.45 -25.87 -0.34
N VAL A 702 -0.82 -27.13 -0.46
CA VAL A 702 0.06 -28.28 -0.35
C VAL A 702 -0.23 -29.27 -1.48
N THR A 703 0.77 -30.13 -1.80
CA THR A 703 0.63 -31.14 -2.85
C THR A 703 1.02 -32.55 -2.37
N GLY A 704 0.68 -33.55 -3.16
CA GLY A 704 1.10 -34.94 -2.98
C GLY A 704 0.75 -35.51 -1.60
N THR A 705 1.71 -36.09 -0.91
CA THR A 705 1.51 -36.72 0.40
C THR A 705 1.07 -35.74 1.48
N LYS A 706 1.56 -34.48 1.43
CA LYS A 706 1.12 -33.43 2.37
C LYS A 706 -0.35 -33.09 2.20
N ALA A 707 -0.83 -33.03 0.97
CA ALA A 707 -2.25 -32.82 0.72
C ALA A 707 -3.11 -33.99 1.24
N LEU A 708 -2.63 -35.23 1.11
CA LEU A 708 -3.29 -36.39 1.68
C LEU A 708 -3.34 -36.34 3.20
N GLU A 709 -2.24 -35.95 3.87
CA GLU A 709 -2.20 -35.76 5.33
C GLU A 709 -3.27 -34.75 5.80
N VAL A 710 -3.42 -33.62 5.10
CA VAL A 710 -4.43 -32.60 5.42
C VAL A 710 -5.84 -33.15 5.31
N VAL A 711 -6.13 -33.91 4.26
CA VAL A 711 -7.45 -34.54 4.03
C VAL A 711 -7.72 -35.60 5.11
N GLN A 712 -6.74 -36.45 5.41
CA GLN A 712 -6.87 -37.47 6.45
C GLN A 712 -7.07 -36.86 7.83
N LYS A 713 -6.37 -35.79 8.15
CA LYS A 713 -6.58 -35.07 9.40
C LYS A 713 -7.99 -34.54 9.53
N ALA A 714 -8.52 -33.90 8.48
CA ALA A 714 -9.90 -33.40 8.47
C ALA A 714 -10.93 -34.53 8.65
N ASP A 715 -10.74 -35.70 8.01
CA ASP A 715 -11.60 -36.87 8.19
C ASP A 715 -11.52 -37.41 9.63
N ASN A 716 -10.32 -37.51 10.20
CA ASN A 716 -10.11 -37.92 11.58
C ASN A 716 -10.79 -36.97 12.59
N ASP A 717 -10.67 -35.65 12.36
CA ASP A 717 -11.33 -34.65 13.21
C ASP A 717 -12.85 -34.79 13.16
N ILE A 718 -13.43 -35.03 11.98
CA ILE A 718 -14.87 -35.31 11.82
C ILE A 718 -15.26 -36.58 12.52
N GLN A 719 -14.48 -37.66 12.40
CA GLN A 719 -14.74 -38.94 13.12
C GLN A 719 -14.69 -38.75 14.63
N HIS A 720 -13.74 -37.96 15.13
CA HIS A 720 -13.66 -37.65 16.56
C HIS A 720 -14.90 -36.88 17.06
N ILE A 721 -15.31 -35.84 16.30
CA ILE A 721 -16.55 -35.08 16.58
C ILE A 721 -17.76 -36.03 16.61
N ASN A 722 -17.90 -36.93 15.64
CA ASN A 722 -18.96 -37.90 15.59
C ASN A 722 -18.97 -38.84 16.83
N SER A 723 -17.78 -39.25 17.27
CA SER A 723 -17.63 -40.05 18.49
C SER A 723 -18.14 -39.29 19.72
N LEU A 724 -17.74 -38.02 19.88
CA LEU A 724 -18.20 -37.19 21.01
C LEU A 724 -19.73 -36.97 21.00
N LEU A 725 -20.29 -36.77 19.82
CA LEU A 725 -21.72 -36.55 19.62
C LEU A 725 -22.54 -37.83 19.57
N LYS A 726 -21.91 -39.01 19.58
CA LYS A 726 -22.56 -40.30 19.34
C LYS A 726 -23.38 -40.29 18.04
N ALA A 727 -22.85 -39.66 16.99
CA ALA A 727 -23.48 -39.50 15.70
C ALA A 727 -22.93 -40.50 14.67
N GLN A 728 -23.72 -40.82 13.65
CA GLN A 728 -23.24 -41.52 12.45
C GLN A 728 -22.52 -40.52 11.52
N LYS A 729 -21.71 -41.03 10.58
CA LYS A 729 -20.82 -40.23 9.75
C LYS A 729 -21.56 -39.12 8.95
N ASP A 730 -22.77 -39.38 8.54
CA ASP A 730 -23.64 -38.47 7.75
C ASP A 730 -24.53 -37.55 8.61
N GLN A 731 -24.51 -37.69 9.93
CA GLN A 731 -25.37 -36.96 10.87
C GLN A 731 -24.63 -35.92 11.72
N THR A 732 -23.36 -35.63 11.42
CA THR A 732 -22.50 -34.75 12.20
C THR A 732 -23.14 -33.37 12.37
N VAL A 733 -23.51 -32.73 11.25
CA VAL A 733 -24.05 -31.35 11.22
C VAL A 733 -25.39 -31.29 11.99
N GLU A 734 -26.29 -32.26 11.76
CA GLU A 734 -27.60 -32.33 12.44
C GLU A 734 -27.43 -32.48 13.95
N ARG A 735 -26.47 -33.28 14.41
CA ARG A 735 -26.21 -33.48 15.84
C ARG A 735 -25.58 -32.25 16.50
N VAL A 736 -24.68 -31.55 15.82
CA VAL A 736 -24.13 -30.27 16.28
C VAL A 736 -25.25 -29.25 16.42
N GLN A 737 -26.11 -29.13 15.41
CA GLN A 737 -27.23 -28.19 15.44
C GLN A 737 -28.22 -28.52 16.58
N ALA A 738 -28.59 -29.79 16.75
CA ALA A 738 -29.45 -30.22 17.85
C ALA A 738 -28.87 -29.90 19.26
N ASN A 739 -27.53 -30.04 19.40
CA ASN A 739 -26.86 -29.66 20.66
C ASN A 739 -26.88 -28.13 20.89
N VAL A 740 -26.66 -27.30 19.86
CA VAL A 740 -26.75 -25.84 19.96
C VAL A 740 -28.16 -25.42 20.38
N GLU A 741 -29.19 -26.02 19.79
CA GLU A 741 -30.59 -25.76 20.13
C GLU A 741 -30.92 -26.20 21.57
N LEU A 742 -30.42 -27.40 22.00
CA LEU A 742 -30.58 -27.88 23.36
C LEU A 742 -29.93 -26.94 24.39
N VAL A 743 -28.69 -26.47 24.12
CA VAL A 743 -28.04 -25.53 25.02
C VAL A 743 -28.84 -24.22 25.15
N SER A 744 -29.36 -23.69 24.04
CA SER A 744 -30.20 -22.50 24.04
C SER A 744 -31.52 -22.73 24.83
N ALA A 745 -32.16 -23.90 24.68
CA ALA A 745 -33.36 -24.26 25.42
C ALA A 745 -33.10 -24.41 26.92
N LEU A 746 -31.99 -25.07 27.30
CA LEU A 746 -31.59 -25.21 28.70
C LEU A 746 -31.30 -23.86 29.36
N GLN A 747 -30.62 -22.93 28.64
CA GLN A 747 -30.39 -21.58 29.14
C GLN A 747 -31.70 -20.83 29.44
N LYS A 748 -32.68 -20.90 28.53
CA LYS A 748 -34.02 -20.33 28.78
C LYS A 748 -34.70 -20.97 29.97
N GLN A 749 -34.61 -22.31 30.14
CA GLN A 749 -35.18 -22.99 31.29
C GLN A 749 -34.51 -22.54 32.59
N ILE A 750 -33.19 -22.40 32.62
CA ILE A 750 -32.47 -21.91 33.78
C ILE A 750 -32.93 -20.48 34.14
N GLU A 751 -33.11 -19.61 33.15
CA GLU A 751 -33.63 -18.25 33.38
C GLU A 751 -35.04 -18.27 33.96
N GLN A 752 -35.93 -19.11 33.43
CA GLN A 752 -37.29 -19.27 33.95
C GLN A 752 -37.29 -19.81 35.37
N LEU A 753 -36.45 -20.81 35.69
CA LEU A 753 -36.33 -21.36 37.02
C LEU A 753 -35.80 -20.33 38.01
N ASN A 754 -34.78 -19.56 37.63
CA ASN A 754 -34.25 -18.48 38.43
C ASN A 754 -35.30 -17.40 38.70
N GLN A 755 -36.14 -17.06 37.71
CA GLN A 755 -37.22 -16.10 37.89
C GLN A 755 -38.29 -16.63 38.84
N LYS A 756 -38.66 -17.92 38.74
CA LYS A 756 -39.59 -18.56 39.69
C LYS A 756 -39.02 -18.56 41.12
N LEU A 757 -37.74 -18.90 41.27
CA LEU A 757 -37.07 -18.88 42.57
C LEU A 757 -37.07 -17.47 43.17
N ALA A 758 -36.74 -16.44 42.35
CA ALA A 758 -36.81 -15.06 42.80
C ALA A 758 -38.24 -14.64 43.26
N ASN A 759 -39.26 -15.07 42.53
CA ASN A 759 -40.67 -14.78 42.90
C ASN A 759 -41.06 -15.44 44.20
N PHE A 760 -40.63 -16.69 44.50
CA PHE A 760 -40.87 -17.37 45.79
C PHE A 760 -40.12 -16.64 46.92
N GLN A 761 -38.83 -16.33 46.73
CA GLN A 761 -38.07 -15.58 47.73
C GLN A 761 -38.67 -14.20 48.00
N ALA A 762 -39.16 -13.51 46.95
CA ALA A 762 -39.83 -12.21 47.13
C ALA A 762 -41.09 -12.27 47.97
N ALA A 763 -41.85 -13.38 47.95
CA ALA A 763 -43.06 -13.55 48.79
C ALA A 763 -42.69 -13.61 50.27
N ASP A 764 -41.64 -14.35 50.60
CA ASP A 764 -41.17 -14.50 51.99
C ASP A 764 -40.57 -13.19 52.56
N LEU A 765 -39.99 -12.35 51.68
CA LEU A 765 -39.35 -11.09 52.07
C LEU A 765 -40.36 -9.96 52.35
N ILE A 766 -41.55 -10.01 51.77
CA ILE A 766 -42.58 -8.98 51.98
C ILE A 766 -43.03 -8.92 53.42
N ASP A 767 -43.05 -10.07 54.09
CA ASP A 767 -43.42 -10.13 55.52
C ASP A 767 -42.41 -9.43 56.46
N GLN A 768 -41.22 -9.05 55.93
CA GLN A 768 -40.16 -8.33 56.64
C GLN A 768 -40.24 -6.80 56.48
N VAL A 769 -41.24 -6.29 55.79
CA VAL A 769 -41.42 -4.85 55.58
C VAL A 769 -41.69 -4.12 56.87
N GLN A 770 -41.01 -3.06 57.16
CA GLN A 770 -41.11 -2.19 58.32
C GLN A 770 -41.49 -0.76 57.87
N THR A 771 -42.10 -0.03 58.82
CA THR A 771 -42.31 1.43 58.60
C THR A 771 -41.24 2.23 59.29
N ILE A 772 -40.38 2.89 58.47
CA ILE A 772 -39.28 3.74 58.96
C ILE A 772 -39.50 5.16 58.45
N ALA A 773 -39.52 6.13 59.34
CA ALA A 773 -39.84 7.57 59.06
C ALA A 773 -41.12 7.72 58.19
N GLY A 774 -42.16 6.91 58.45
CA GLY A 774 -43.43 6.97 57.69
C GLY A 774 -43.38 6.34 56.29
N ARG A 775 -42.29 5.62 55.93
CA ARG A 775 -42.11 4.95 54.65
C ARG A 775 -42.10 3.43 54.80
N GLN A 776 -42.79 2.72 53.98
CA GLN A 776 -42.64 1.27 53.91
C GLN A 776 -41.23 0.96 53.46
N THR A 777 -40.48 0.19 54.21
CA THR A 777 -39.06 -0.08 53.98
C THR A 777 -38.76 -1.55 54.16
N LEU A 778 -38.18 -2.19 53.15
CA LEU A 778 -37.65 -3.53 53.22
C LEU A 778 -36.12 -3.46 53.23
N ILE A 779 -35.49 -3.97 54.27
CA ILE A 779 -34.04 -4.13 54.39
C ILE A 779 -33.77 -5.58 54.70
N THR A 780 -33.08 -6.27 53.78
CA THR A 780 -32.79 -7.69 54.01
C THR A 780 -31.50 -8.14 53.30
N THR A 781 -30.94 -9.22 53.84
CA THR A 781 -29.76 -9.89 53.31
C THR A 781 -30.15 -11.24 52.76
N VAL A 782 -29.70 -11.55 51.55
CA VAL A 782 -29.96 -12.84 50.87
C VAL A 782 -28.63 -13.54 50.60
N GLN A 783 -28.54 -14.78 51.05
CA GLN A 783 -27.32 -15.59 50.89
C GLN A 783 -27.31 -16.34 49.56
N GLY A 784 -26.12 -16.51 48.96
CA GLY A 784 -25.93 -17.27 47.72
C GLY A 784 -26.46 -16.56 46.45
N VAL A 785 -26.57 -15.24 46.48
CA VAL A 785 -27.19 -14.44 45.42
C VAL A 785 -26.16 -13.43 44.85
N ASP A 786 -25.84 -13.56 43.57
CA ASP A 786 -25.00 -12.62 42.82
C ASP A 786 -25.76 -11.33 42.48
N ALA A 787 -25.04 -10.37 41.87
CA ALA A 787 -25.64 -9.08 41.52
C ALA A 787 -26.79 -9.19 40.50
N LYS A 788 -26.76 -10.18 39.60
CA LYS A 788 -27.80 -10.40 38.58
C LYS A 788 -29.06 -11.01 39.23
N ALA A 789 -28.90 -12.04 40.07
CA ALA A 789 -30.00 -12.67 40.82
C ALA A 789 -30.61 -11.70 41.83
N LEU A 790 -29.78 -10.86 42.49
CA LEU A 790 -30.25 -9.82 43.39
C LEU A 790 -31.13 -8.79 42.66
N ARG A 791 -30.83 -8.46 41.44
CA ARG A 791 -31.64 -7.56 40.61
C ARG A 791 -32.96 -8.18 40.22
N ASN A 792 -32.98 -9.45 39.82
CA ASN A 792 -34.22 -10.19 39.52
C ASN A 792 -35.12 -10.27 40.75
N LEU A 793 -34.54 -10.55 41.93
CA LEU A 793 -35.26 -10.58 43.21
C LEU A 793 -35.83 -9.19 43.55
N HIS A 794 -35.04 -8.13 43.40
CA HIS A 794 -35.48 -6.75 43.57
C HIS A 794 -36.68 -6.41 42.69
N ASP A 795 -36.63 -6.75 41.39
CA ASP A 795 -37.68 -6.44 40.44
C ASP A 795 -38.98 -7.22 40.81
N SER A 796 -38.84 -8.44 41.31
CA SER A 796 -39.96 -9.26 41.83
C SER A 796 -40.55 -8.69 43.13
N VAL A 797 -39.73 -8.18 44.07
CA VAL A 797 -40.16 -7.48 45.27
C VAL A 797 -40.82 -6.16 44.93
N LYS A 798 -40.22 -5.36 44.05
CA LYS A 798 -40.74 -4.05 43.64
C LYS A 798 -42.11 -4.14 42.98
N SER A 799 -42.37 -5.18 42.19
CA SER A 799 -43.69 -5.42 41.56
C SER A 799 -44.81 -5.65 42.58
N LYS A 800 -44.47 -6.04 43.83
CA LYS A 800 -45.42 -6.26 44.92
C LYS A 800 -45.41 -5.13 45.94
N LEU A 801 -44.39 -4.32 46.00
CA LEU A 801 -44.18 -3.18 46.90
C LEU A 801 -43.89 -1.88 46.13
N GLU A 802 -44.87 -1.35 45.41
CA GLU A 802 -44.71 -0.21 44.49
C GLU A 802 -44.24 1.11 45.17
N ASN A 803 -44.67 1.32 46.43
CA ASN A 803 -44.46 2.58 47.19
C ASN A 803 -43.49 2.42 48.35
N ALA A 804 -42.41 1.67 48.17
CA ALA A 804 -41.47 1.34 49.24
C ALA A 804 -40.04 1.80 48.98
N VAL A 805 -39.27 1.83 50.06
CA VAL A 805 -37.79 1.82 49.99
C VAL A 805 -37.35 0.37 50.13
N ILE A 806 -36.63 -0.13 49.15
CA ILE A 806 -36.13 -1.49 49.11
C ILE A 806 -34.62 -1.47 49.14
N VAL A 807 -33.98 -2.11 50.09
CA VAL A 807 -32.54 -2.28 50.21
C VAL A 807 -32.23 -3.76 50.35
N LEU A 808 -31.58 -4.31 49.37
CA LEU A 808 -31.19 -5.71 49.32
C LEU A 808 -29.66 -5.83 49.31
N ALA A 809 -29.14 -6.74 50.14
CA ALA A 809 -27.74 -7.11 50.14
C ALA A 809 -27.62 -8.60 49.78
N GLY A 810 -27.04 -8.91 48.64
CA GLY A 810 -26.72 -10.28 48.21
C GLY A 810 -25.30 -10.66 48.64
N VAL A 811 -25.16 -11.79 49.32
CA VAL A 811 -23.86 -12.29 49.77
C VAL A 811 -23.51 -13.55 49.00
N GLU A 812 -22.40 -13.53 48.28
CA GLU A 812 -21.87 -14.66 47.55
C GLU A 812 -20.36 -14.79 47.82
N GLY A 813 -19.95 -15.84 48.53
CA GLY A 813 -18.56 -15.98 48.96
C GLY A 813 -18.08 -14.77 49.76
N ASP A 814 -16.97 -14.16 49.37
CA ASP A 814 -16.39 -12.99 50.04
C ASP A 814 -16.90 -11.63 49.49
N LYS A 815 -17.95 -11.65 48.68
CA LYS A 815 -18.50 -10.44 48.03
C LYS A 815 -19.92 -10.14 48.48
N VAL A 816 -20.19 -8.86 48.64
CA VAL A 816 -21.52 -8.31 48.89
C VAL A 816 -21.94 -7.47 47.70
N SER A 817 -23.07 -7.82 47.11
CA SER A 817 -23.77 -7.03 46.11
C SER A 817 -24.87 -6.22 46.82
N LEU A 818 -24.89 -4.91 46.62
CA LEU A 818 -25.83 -3.99 47.22
C LEU A 818 -26.78 -3.44 46.15
N LEU A 819 -28.05 -3.41 46.42
CA LEU A 819 -29.06 -2.80 45.57
C LEU A 819 -30.08 -2.03 46.41
N ALA A 820 -30.36 -0.80 46.04
CA ALA A 820 -31.39 0.00 46.67
C ALA A 820 -32.32 0.65 45.67
N SER A 821 -33.59 0.70 45.96
CA SER A 821 -34.56 1.51 45.22
C SER A 821 -35.41 2.32 46.17
N VAL A 822 -35.82 3.50 45.72
CA VAL A 822 -36.66 4.45 46.45
C VAL A 822 -37.82 4.84 45.56
N ALA A 823 -39.02 4.70 46.04
CA ALA A 823 -40.22 5.07 45.29
C ALA A 823 -40.20 6.56 44.97
N SER A 824 -40.69 6.95 43.78
CA SER A 824 -40.54 8.31 43.20
C SER A 824 -41.06 9.40 44.14
N GLN A 825 -42.10 9.12 44.93
CA GLN A 825 -42.66 10.07 45.92
C GLN A 825 -41.69 10.43 47.05
N TYR A 826 -40.67 9.60 47.31
CA TYR A 826 -39.70 9.82 48.38
C TYR A 826 -38.35 10.33 47.89
N THR A 827 -38.12 10.35 46.55
CA THR A 827 -36.81 10.72 45.98
C THR A 827 -36.40 12.16 46.21
N ALA A 828 -37.32 13.04 46.54
CA ALA A 828 -37.03 14.45 46.94
C ALA A 828 -36.20 14.51 48.21
N ASN A 829 -36.45 13.62 49.17
CA ASN A 829 -35.82 13.63 50.48
C ASN A 829 -34.83 12.49 50.70
N LEU A 830 -34.98 11.39 49.99
CA LEU A 830 -34.14 10.19 50.11
C LEU A 830 -33.79 9.65 48.72
N LYS A 831 -32.50 9.51 48.44
CA LYS A 831 -32.03 8.99 47.16
C LYS A 831 -31.41 7.61 47.29
N ALA A 832 -31.72 6.69 46.41
CA ALA A 832 -31.12 5.35 46.38
C ALA A 832 -29.61 5.38 46.26
N GLY A 833 -29.07 6.37 45.50
CA GLY A 833 -27.64 6.59 45.37
C GLY A 833 -26.94 6.93 46.71
N ASP A 834 -27.62 7.68 47.62
CA ASP A 834 -27.09 8.02 48.93
C ASP A 834 -27.06 6.82 49.87
N ILE A 835 -28.11 5.95 49.80
CA ILE A 835 -28.17 4.71 50.56
C ILE A 835 -27.01 3.77 50.16
N ILE A 836 -26.85 3.55 48.88
CA ILE A 836 -25.78 2.67 48.36
C ILE A 836 -24.39 3.25 48.63
N LYS A 837 -24.22 4.57 48.48
CA LYS A 837 -22.95 5.22 48.79
C LYS A 837 -22.59 5.08 50.28
N HIS A 838 -23.57 5.25 51.18
CA HIS A 838 -23.36 5.05 52.61
C HIS A 838 -22.94 3.61 52.90
N LEU A 839 -23.74 2.62 52.47
CA LEU A 839 -23.45 1.21 52.70
C LEU A 839 -22.12 0.77 52.12
N ALA A 840 -21.83 1.14 50.86
CA ALA A 840 -20.59 0.79 50.18
C ALA A 840 -19.37 1.41 50.88
N THR A 841 -19.47 2.67 51.32
CA THR A 841 -18.36 3.37 52.02
C THR A 841 -18.06 2.71 53.37
N GLU A 842 -19.06 2.42 54.18
CA GLU A 842 -18.90 1.73 55.48
C GLU A 842 -18.28 0.32 55.35
N LEU A 843 -18.59 -0.37 54.22
CA LEU A 843 -18.09 -1.71 53.93
C LEU A 843 -16.77 -1.70 53.14
N GLY A 844 -16.20 -0.54 52.81
CA GLY A 844 -14.95 -0.43 52.03
C GLY A 844 -15.12 -0.78 50.54
N GLY A 845 -16.34 -0.63 50.03
CA GLY A 845 -16.67 -0.86 48.63
C GLY A 845 -16.93 0.42 47.83
N LYS A 846 -17.60 0.24 46.69
CA LYS A 846 -17.97 1.38 45.80
C LYS A 846 -19.41 1.14 45.31
N GLY A 847 -20.16 2.23 45.16
CA GLY A 847 -21.51 2.14 44.62
C GLY A 847 -22.12 3.51 44.39
N GLY A 848 -23.22 3.55 43.67
CA GLY A 848 -23.99 4.75 43.36
C GLY A 848 -25.05 4.46 42.33
N GLY A 849 -25.74 5.48 41.87
CA GLY A 849 -26.80 5.34 40.87
C GLY A 849 -27.72 6.54 40.83
N LYS A 850 -28.89 6.35 40.26
CA LYS A 850 -29.95 7.35 40.12
C LYS A 850 -30.69 7.55 41.47
N PRO A 851 -31.49 8.61 41.63
CA PRO A 851 -32.26 8.83 42.82
C PRO A 851 -33.24 7.70 43.14
N ASP A 852 -33.78 7.02 42.14
CA ASP A 852 -34.78 5.96 42.25
C ASP A 852 -34.19 4.56 42.31
N LEU A 853 -32.97 4.32 41.78
CA LEU A 853 -32.31 3.03 41.75
C LEU A 853 -30.80 3.16 41.78
N ALA A 854 -30.14 2.45 42.67
CA ALA A 854 -28.70 2.44 42.79
C ALA A 854 -28.17 1.03 43.11
N GLN A 855 -26.89 0.81 42.70
CA GLN A 855 -26.20 -0.47 42.92
C GLN A 855 -24.81 -0.24 43.46
N GLY A 856 -24.27 -1.19 44.19
CA GLY A 856 -22.90 -1.15 44.68
C GLY A 856 -22.36 -2.53 44.97
N GLY A 857 -21.08 -2.59 45.28
CA GLY A 857 -20.43 -3.82 45.71
C GLY A 857 -19.40 -3.52 46.78
N ALA A 858 -19.23 -4.45 47.72
CA ALA A 858 -18.28 -4.37 48.78
C ALA A 858 -17.72 -5.76 49.14
N PRO A 859 -16.54 -5.86 49.78
CA PRO A 859 -16.10 -7.11 50.39
C PRO A 859 -16.98 -7.48 51.60
N LEU A 860 -17.24 -8.77 51.79
CA LEU A 860 -17.84 -9.27 52.99
C LEU A 860 -16.78 -9.19 54.10
N ASN A 861 -17.07 -8.36 55.13
CA ASN A 861 -16.20 -8.17 56.30
C ASN A 861 -16.96 -8.23 57.61
N GLU A 862 -16.27 -8.20 58.71
CA GLU A 862 -16.85 -8.29 60.05
C GLU A 862 -17.85 -7.17 60.39
N LYS A 863 -17.78 -6.04 59.70
CA LYS A 863 -18.68 -4.91 59.89
C LYS A 863 -20.04 -5.08 59.19
N PHE A 864 -20.13 -6.02 58.23
CA PHE A 864 -21.32 -6.16 57.39
C PHE A 864 -22.62 -6.23 58.19
N GLY A 865 -22.71 -7.12 59.20
CA GLY A 865 -23.87 -7.26 60.03
C GLY A 865 -24.25 -6.00 60.83
N GLN A 866 -23.22 -5.26 61.31
CA GLN A 866 -23.41 -4.02 62.02
C GLN A 866 -23.89 -2.89 61.13
N VAL A 867 -23.36 -2.79 59.94
CA VAL A 867 -23.73 -1.76 58.95
C VAL A 867 -25.18 -1.94 58.48
N ILE A 868 -25.58 -3.16 58.17
CA ILE A 868 -26.98 -3.46 57.81
C ILE A 868 -27.92 -3.19 58.95
N ALA A 869 -27.57 -3.58 60.21
CA ALA A 869 -28.36 -3.34 61.37
C ALA A 869 -28.52 -1.85 61.77
N ALA A 870 -27.53 -1.02 61.42
CA ALA A 870 -27.56 0.43 61.68
C ALA A 870 -28.33 1.23 60.59
N LEU A 871 -28.65 0.62 59.46
CA LEU A 871 -29.31 1.28 58.33
C LEU A 871 -30.70 1.83 58.66
N PRO A 872 -31.59 1.16 59.45
CA PRO A 872 -32.88 1.74 59.84
C PRO A 872 -32.72 3.09 60.57
N ALA A 873 -31.83 3.17 61.55
CA ALA A 873 -31.57 4.43 62.30
C ALA A 873 -30.97 5.54 61.39
N TRP A 874 -30.18 5.17 60.42
CA TRP A 874 -29.67 6.13 59.42
C TRP A 874 -30.79 6.65 58.51
N LEU A 875 -31.72 5.78 58.09
CA LEU A 875 -32.90 6.15 57.31
C LEU A 875 -33.92 7.00 58.03
N GLU A 876 -34.02 6.87 59.35
CA GLU A 876 -34.88 7.72 60.20
C GLU A 876 -34.42 9.21 60.23
N GLN A 877 -33.11 9.44 60.01
CA GLN A 877 -32.53 10.78 60.02
C GLN A 877 -32.61 11.50 58.65
N LYS A 878 -33.06 10.82 57.63
CA LYS A 878 -33.19 11.29 56.25
C LYS A 878 -34.65 11.45 55.85
#